data_e1309b621a6c8acdf9f21383229cdd42
#
_entry.id   e1309b621a6c8acdf9f21383229cdd42
#
_cell.length_a   1.000
_cell.length_b   1.000
_cell.length_c   1.000
_cell.angle_alpha   90.00
_cell.angle_beta   90.00
_cell.angle_gamma   90.00
#
_symmetry.space_group_name_H-M   'P 1'
#
loop_
_entity.id
_entity.type
_entity.pdbx_description
1 polymer ?
#
loop_
_entity_poly.entity_id
_entity_poly.type
_entity_poly.pdbx_seq_one_letter_code
_entity_poly.pdbx_strand_id
1 'polypeptide(L)'
;MSAISARSRHRRHARAGTASLATAALVASGLTAVGTALPALAHDGLVVLAGDFQSELGCPGDWAPDCTATALPQTAQDVHSATFTVPAGDWQFKVAVGGSWDEAYGVEGGADNYQLRLAGEAELRFTFDDATSLTAVEVLGLDEGYGDADAGLVAEPVRQPGSDENFYFVMTDRFADGDPSNNTGEIDGDRLDHGFDPTDKGFYHGGDIAGLHANLDYIEGLGTTAIWLTPSFQNNPVQGEGADASAGYHGYWITDFTQIDPHLGTNAELEALIDDAHSRGIKVYFDIITNHTADIIDYAEGAYDYIDMATSPYRDADGNAFDPGDYAGTDTFPELDAETSFPYTPVVDPAQTDVKVPAWLNDVTLYHNRGDSTWEGESVTFGDFVGLDDLMTEHPTVVEGFIEVYQDWIDLGIDGFRIDTAKHVNMEFWQEWTTEVLDYAHAQGRDEFFMFGEVYDADARLLSPYVRDTDMSSVLDFAYQSAVVNYARGFTAAGLSALFATDDYYTTPTTNAHALPTFLGNHDMGRIGYFLEGSGDERDRSMLAHSLMYLTRGQPVVYHGDEQGFIGQGGDKDARQSLFASEVEQYQQDWTLHGYQIGAQDRYDTDVPLYEHIATLAELRAGNEALATGAQIELHAADGVYAFARVDREEKVEHVVALNNQAAEQTVTFTTLTPGATYTALHGDHAAVTADASGQVTLTVPALAAVVLLADRPVGEPDAPGSISLQPAQGGRLDGVAPVSADIADDVWAETSFAYRLVGAEDWTPLGTAEGDAPRVFHDVSGLPTGTLVEYRAVSVDAAG
;
A
#
# COMPACT_ATOMS: atom_id res chain seq x y z
N MET A 1 -4.63 9.06 -19.72
CA MET A 1 -3.32 9.05 -20.42
C MET A 1 -3.45 8.47 -21.80
N SER A 2 -3.42 9.30 -22.83
CA SER A 2 -3.57 8.85 -24.23
C SER A 2 -2.37 8.03 -24.67
N ALA A 3 -2.62 6.81 -25.15
CA ALA A 3 -1.61 5.96 -25.76
C ALA A 3 -1.12 6.55 -27.08
N ILE A 4 0.11 7.03 -27.14
CA ILE A 4 0.78 7.41 -28.38
C ILE A 4 1.26 6.13 -29.08
N SER A 5 0.63 5.82 -30.21
CA SER A 5 0.99 4.76 -31.15
C SER A 5 2.18 5.20 -32.00
N ALA A 6 3.38 4.74 -31.70
CA ALA A 6 4.51 4.80 -32.63
C ALA A 6 4.67 3.49 -33.37
N ARG A 7 4.33 3.48 -34.66
CA ARG A 7 4.70 2.42 -35.60
C ARG A 7 6.16 2.58 -35.98
N SER A 8 7.01 1.62 -35.64
CA SER A 8 8.21 1.35 -36.41
C SER A 8 8.35 -0.16 -36.68
N ARG A 9 8.40 -0.47 -37.98
CA ARG A 9 8.76 -1.80 -38.49
C ARG A 9 10.29 -1.95 -38.42
N HIS A 10 10.84 -3.06 -37.84
CA HIS A 10 11.65 -4.01 -38.64
C HIS A 10 12.30 -5.12 -37.79
N ARG A 11 12.06 -6.35 -38.33
CA ARG A 11 12.91 -7.54 -38.46
C ARG A 11 13.16 -8.44 -37.24
N ARG A 12 12.59 -9.62 -37.46
CA ARG A 12 12.79 -10.92 -36.80
C ARG A 12 14.28 -11.27 -36.57
N HIS A 13 14.60 -11.74 -35.39
CA HIS A 13 15.40 -12.97 -35.23
C HIS A 13 14.88 -13.71 -33.99
N ALA A 14 14.41 -14.93 -34.25
CA ALA A 14 14.04 -15.90 -33.24
C ALA A 14 15.28 -16.41 -32.53
N ARG A 15 15.29 -16.40 -31.21
CA ARG A 15 16.02 -17.36 -30.38
C ARG A 15 15.15 -17.72 -29.20
N ALA A 16 14.75 -18.97 -29.14
CA ALA A 16 14.13 -19.60 -28.01
C ALA A 16 15.11 -19.60 -26.83
N GLY A 17 14.68 -18.99 -25.73
CA GLY A 17 15.32 -19.06 -24.42
C GLY A 17 14.29 -19.55 -23.44
N THR A 18 14.43 -20.79 -23.02
CA THR A 18 13.66 -21.44 -21.97
C THR A 18 13.84 -20.69 -20.64
N ALA A 19 12.77 -20.11 -20.12
CA ALA A 19 12.74 -19.61 -18.76
C ALA A 19 12.60 -20.81 -17.81
N SER A 20 13.62 -21.08 -17.02
CA SER A 20 13.59 -22.05 -15.93
C SER A 20 13.14 -21.34 -14.67
N LEU A 21 11.98 -21.73 -14.16
CA LEU A 21 11.60 -21.47 -12.75
C LEU A 21 12.59 -22.19 -11.84
N ALA A 22 13.31 -21.46 -11.02
CA ALA A 22 14.13 -22.02 -9.96
C ALA A 22 13.32 -22.01 -8.65
N THR A 23 12.68 -23.12 -8.35
CA THR A 23 12.16 -23.42 -7.01
C THR A 23 13.35 -23.88 -6.17
N ALA A 24 13.77 -23.09 -5.20
CA ALA A 24 14.82 -23.50 -4.26
C ALA A 24 14.18 -24.28 -3.09
N ALA A 25 14.08 -25.60 -3.26
CA ALA A 25 13.90 -26.51 -2.14
C ALA A 25 15.29 -26.98 -1.68
N LEU A 26 15.71 -26.60 -0.48
CA LEU A 26 16.90 -27.15 0.14
C LEU A 26 16.55 -28.53 0.72
N VAL A 27 16.80 -29.58 -0.07
CA VAL A 27 16.87 -30.95 0.45
C VAL A 27 18.36 -31.28 0.58
N ALA A 28 18.77 -31.56 1.82
CA ALA A 28 20.09 -32.15 2.07
C ALA A 28 20.14 -33.55 1.45
N SER A 29 20.77 -33.66 0.29
CA SER A 29 21.11 -34.94 -0.28
C SER A 29 22.54 -34.88 -0.80
N GLY A 30 23.32 -35.84 -0.32
CA GLY A 30 24.73 -35.98 -0.60
C GLY A 30 25.05 -36.00 -2.10
N LEU A 31 25.92 -35.10 -2.49
CA LEU A 31 26.60 -35.14 -3.79
C LEU A 31 27.88 -35.93 -3.63
N THR A 32 27.91 -37.10 -4.21
CA THR A 32 29.17 -37.73 -4.61
C THR A 32 29.66 -37.07 -5.89
N ALA A 33 30.40 -35.99 -5.75
CA ALA A 33 31.21 -35.44 -6.83
C ALA A 33 32.60 -36.06 -6.72
N VAL A 34 32.96 -36.94 -7.68
CA VAL A 34 34.35 -37.34 -7.89
C VAL A 34 35.05 -36.19 -8.63
N GLY A 35 35.42 -35.19 -7.84
CA GLY A 35 36.43 -34.20 -8.21
C GLY A 35 37.62 -34.49 -7.30
N THR A 36 38.82 -34.56 -7.88
CA THR A 36 40.05 -34.64 -7.09
C THR A 36 40.19 -33.38 -6.25
N ALA A 37 39.63 -33.41 -5.05
CA ALA A 37 39.91 -32.42 -4.06
C ALA A 37 41.37 -32.60 -3.66
N LEU A 38 42.13 -31.53 -3.72
CA LEU A 38 43.34 -31.39 -2.93
C LEU A 38 42.94 -31.61 -1.49
N PRO A 39 43.69 -32.39 -0.68
CA PRO A 39 43.35 -32.55 0.72
C PRO A 39 43.36 -31.15 1.38
N ALA A 40 42.25 -30.75 1.95
CA ALA A 40 42.23 -29.63 2.90
C ALA A 40 43.21 -30.01 4.00
N LEU A 41 44.22 -29.18 4.27
CA LEU A 41 45.13 -29.35 5.38
C LEU A 41 44.32 -29.04 6.61
N ALA A 42 43.94 -30.09 7.39
CA ALA A 42 43.46 -29.90 8.74
C ALA A 42 44.52 -29.11 9.50
N HIS A 43 44.16 -27.97 10.06
CA HIS A 43 45.08 -27.18 10.86
C HIS A 43 45.30 -27.87 12.20
N ASP A 44 46.42 -28.60 12.34
CA ASP A 44 46.88 -29.19 13.62
C ASP A 44 47.37 -28.09 14.62
N GLY A 45 47.15 -26.81 14.29
CA GLY A 45 47.61 -25.63 14.99
C GLY A 45 46.59 -24.98 15.94
N LEU A 46 47.06 -24.03 16.75
CA LEU A 46 46.23 -23.19 17.61
C LEU A 46 45.32 -22.32 16.71
N VAL A 47 43.99 -22.44 16.80
CA VAL A 47 43.01 -21.58 16.18
C VAL A 47 42.46 -20.61 17.22
N VAL A 48 42.52 -19.31 16.95
CA VAL A 48 42.22 -18.27 17.94
C VAL A 48 41.21 -17.27 17.36
N LEU A 49 40.21 -16.96 18.14
CA LEU A 49 39.33 -15.81 17.88
C LEU A 49 40.04 -14.54 18.31
N ALA A 50 40.63 -13.81 17.38
CA ALA A 50 41.40 -12.60 17.63
C ALA A 50 40.57 -11.34 17.25
N GLY A 51 40.37 -10.47 18.23
CA GLY A 51 39.55 -9.26 18.08
C GLY A 51 39.81 -8.22 19.13
N ASP A 52 39.10 -7.12 19.07
CA ASP A 52 39.21 -6.00 20.00
C ASP A 52 38.42 -6.20 21.32
N PHE A 53 37.79 -7.35 21.49
CA PHE A 53 37.17 -7.80 22.76
C PHE A 53 38.02 -8.84 23.53
N GLN A 54 39.23 -9.15 23.09
CA GLN A 54 40.03 -10.21 23.71
C GLN A 54 40.50 -9.86 25.14
N SER A 55 40.73 -8.59 25.45
CA SER A 55 41.09 -8.16 26.80
C SER A 55 39.98 -8.43 27.81
N GLU A 56 38.74 -8.30 27.42
CA GLU A 56 37.51 -8.61 28.17
C GLU A 56 37.38 -10.13 28.43
N LEU A 57 37.89 -10.94 27.53
CA LEU A 57 37.86 -12.40 27.61
C LEU A 57 39.11 -13.01 28.29
N GLY A 58 39.95 -12.16 28.91
CA GLY A 58 41.08 -12.59 29.71
C GLY A 58 42.42 -12.72 28.98
N CYS A 59 42.51 -12.19 27.78
CA CYS A 59 43.78 -12.02 27.08
C CYS A 59 44.60 -10.83 27.64
N PRO A 60 45.93 -10.84 27.50
CA PRO A 60 46.76 -9.72 27.92
C PRO A 60 46.53 -8.42 27.16
N GLY A 61 45.86 -8.47 26.04
CA GLY A 61 45.49 -7.38 25.16
C GLY A 61 44.74 -7.86 23.95
N ASP A 62 44.26 -6.93 23.12
CA ASP A 62 43.45 -7.18 21.93
C ASP A 62 44.32 -7.57 20.74
N TRP A 63 43.67 -8.16 19.74
CA TRP A 63 44.30 -8.58 18.47
C TRP A 63 45.51 -9.48 18.70
N ALA A 64 45.46 -10.37 19.71
CA ALA A 64 46.52 -11.29 20.08
C ALA A 64 46.26 -12.69 19.42
N PRO A 65 46.94 -13.02 18.32
CA PRO A 65 46.67 -14.26 17.56
C PRO A 65 47.14 -15.51 18.31
N ASP A 66 47.93 -15.34 19.35
CA ASP A 66 48.50 -16.41 20.20
C ASP A 66 47.80 -16.54 21.57
N CYS A 67 46.74 -15.77 21.82
CA CYS A 67 46.02 -15.82 23.08
C CYS A 67 45.17 -17.08 23.23
N THR A 68 45.57 -17.95 24.15
CA THR A 68 44.87 -19.21 24.41
C THR A 68 43.56 -19.06 25.15
N ALA A 69 43.27 -17.89 25.75
CA ALA A 69 41.98 -17.64 26.40
C ALA A 69 40.81 -17.58 25.40
N THR A 70 41.08 -17.19 24.15
CA THR A 70 40.09 -17.14 23.04
C THR A 70 40.36 -18.20 21.98
N ALA A 71 41.01 -19.32 22.36
CA ALA A 71 41.24 -20.45 21.46
C ALA A 71 39.91 -21.16 21.13
N LEU A 72 39.77 -21.55 19.87
CA LEU A 72 38.71 -22.40 19.37
C LEU A 72 39.23 -23.84 19.24
N PRO A 73 38.96 -24.74 20.19
CA PRO A 73 39.36 -26.14 20.10
C PRO A 73 38.62 -26.85 18.95
N GLN A 74 39.29 -27.85 18.39
CA GLN A 74 38.64 -28.69 17.38
C GLN A 74 37.55 -29.54 18.06
N THR A 75 36.32 -29.42 17.56
CA THR A 75 35.13 -30.12 18.06
C THR A 75 34.64 -31.24 17.13
N ALA A 76 34.96 -31.12 15.82
CA ALA A 76 34.70 -32.14 14.81
C ALA A 76 35.80 -32.08 13.74
N GLN A 77 35.75 -32.96 12.74
CA GLN A 77 36.66 -32.89 11.62
C GLN A 77 36.47 -31.52 10.92
N ASP A 78 37.58 -30.78 10.74
CA ASP A 78 37.62 -29.47 10.10
C ASP A 78 36.73 -28.38 10.77
N VAL A 79 36.29 -28.57 12.02
CA VAL A 79 35.46 -27.62 12.77
C VAL A 79 36.07 -27.28 14.12
N HIS A 80 36.26 -26.00 14.39
CA HIS A 80 36.75 -25.43 15.64
C HIS A 80 35.65 -24.55 16.27
N SER A 81 35.36 -24.75 17.59
CA SER A 81 34.29 -24.03 18.23
C SER A 81 34.54 -23.79 19.70
N ALA A 82 34.17 -22.62 20.20
CA ALA A 82 34.13 -22.28 21.62
C ALA A 82 33.01 -21.29 21.93
N THR A 83 32.61 -21.26 23.19
CA THR A 83 31.60 -20.34 23.72
C THR A 83 32.30 -19.30 24.61
N PHE A 84 31.91 -18.03 24.44
CA PHE A 84 32.40 -16.90 25.23
C PHE A 84 31.22 -16.02 25.65
N THR A 85 31.32 -15.45 26.86
CA THR A 85 30.44 -14.38 27.31
C THR A 85 31.08 -13.07 26.88
N VAL A 86 30.47 -12.45 25.83
CA VAL A 86 30.97 -11.22 25.22
C VAL A 86 30.18 -10.04 25.78
N PRO A 87 30.82 -8.98 26.30
CA PRO A 87 30.13 -7.83 26.84
C PRO A 87 29.47 -6.97 25.74
N ALA A 88 28.59 -6.04 26.14
CA ALA A 88 28.03 -5.04 25.25
C ALA A 88 29.13 -4.26 24.54
N GLY A 89 28.90 -3.93 23.25
CA GLY A 89 29.85 -3.12 22.48
C GLY A 89 29.82 -3.39 21.00
N ASP A 90 30.61 -2.60 20.29
CA ASP A 90 30.88 -2.70 18.87
C ASP A 90 32.25 -3.34 18.69
N TRP A 91 32.30 -4.60 18.30
CA TRP A 91 33.48 -5.42 18.24
C TRP A 91 33.86 -5.80 16.81
N GLN A 92 35.15 -6.04 16.61
CA GLN A 92 35.69 -6.60 15.37
C GLN A 92 36.54 -7.82 15.69
N PHE A 93 36.49 -8.84 14.83
CA PHE A 93 37.31 -10.03 15.03
C PHE A 93 37.69 -10.72 13.72
N LYS A 94 38.66 -11.60 13.79
CA LYS A 94 39.05 -12.60 12.80
C LYS A 94 39.42 -13.91 13.50
N VAL A 95 39.50 -14.97 12.73
CA VAL A 95 40.12 -16.20 13.19
C VAL A 95 41.56 -16.24 12.70
N ALA A 96 42.51 -16.35 13.64
CA ALA A 96 43.94 -16.54 13.38
C ALA A 96 44.35 -18.00 13.62
N VAL A 97 45.16 -18.54 12.72
CA VAL A 97 45.62 -19.93 12.78
C VAL A 97 47.14 -19.99 13.00
N GLY A 98 47.59 -20.96 13.82
CA GLY A 98 49.02 -21.17 14.09
C GLY A 98 49.62 -20.16 15.07
N GLY A 99 48.81 -19.33 15.77
CA GLY A 99 49.29 -18.37 16.76
C GLY A 99 50.02 -17.16 16.17
N SER A 100 49.81 -16.85 14.92
CA SER A 100 50.40 -15.69 14.23
C SER A 100 49.38 -15.08 13.23
N TRP A 101 49.72 -13.94 12.64
CA TRP A 101 48.93 -13.32 11.56
C TRP A 101 49.32 -13.82 10.16
N ASP A 102 50.18 -14.84 10.06
CA ASP A 102 50.58 -15.40 8.77
C ASP A 102 49.41 -16.08 8.07
N GLU A 103 48.45 -16.55 8.85
CA GLU A 103 47.21 -17.16 8.39
C GLU A 103 46.04 -16.67 9.25
N ALA A 104 45.14 -15.91 8.64
CA ALA A 104 43.97 -15.34 9.33
C ALA A 104 42.79 -15.17 8.37
N TYR A 105 41.56 -15.42 8.86
CA TYR A 105 40.32 -15.47 8.10
C TYR A 105 39.30 -14.53 8.71
N GLY A 106 38.80 -13.59 7.91
CA GLY A 106 37.71 -12.70 8.22
C GLY A 106 36.48 -12.96 7.37
N VAL A 107 35.75 -11.93 7.03
CA VAL A 107 34.49 -12.00 6.24
C VAL A 107 34.74 -12.77 4.95
N GLU A 108 33.88 -13.75 4.68
CA GLU A 108 33.94 -14.64 3.49
C GLU A 108 35.32 -15.35 3.34
N GLY A 109 36.01 -15.60 4.46
CA GLY A 109 37.35 -16.16 4.44
C GLY A 109 38.44 -15.20 3.98
N GLY A 110 38.12 -13.93 3.80
CA GLY A 110 39.01 -12.87 3.30
C GLY A 110 39.77 -12.10 4.38
N ALA A 111 40.25 -10.92 4.02
CA ALA A 111 41.10 -10.09 4.88
C ALA A 111 40.29 -9.13 5.79
N ASP A 112 39.03 -8.88 5.51
CA ASP A 112 38.20 -7.93 6.25
C ASP A 112 37.73 -8.53 7.58
N ASN A 113 37.63 -7.68 8.63
CA ASN A 113 37.18 -8.14 9.95
C ASN A 113 35.67 -8.39 9.95
N TYR A 114 35.24 -9.42 10.65
CA TYR A 114 33.86 -9.55 11.05
C TYR A 114 33.50 -8.39 12.00
N GLN A 115 32.30 -7.87 11.85
CA GLN A 115 31.69 -6.91 12.79
C GLN A 115 30.77 -7.71 13.72
N LEU A 116 30.72 -7.31 14.98
CA LEU A 116 29.82 -7.89 15.99
C LEU A 116 29.35 -6.78 16.92
N ARG A 117 28.03 -6.56 16.97
CA ARG A 117 27.41 -5.51 17.77
C ARG A 117 26.40 -6.13 18.73
N LEU A 118 26.55 -5.78 20.00
CA LEU A 118 25.74 -6.28 21.10
C LEU A 118 25.24 -5.10 21.94
N ALA A 119 23.92 -5.07 22.20
CA ALA A 119 23.33 -4.08 23.10
C ALA A 119 23.60 -4.38 24.57
N GLY A 120 23.82 -5.66 24.94
CA GLY A 120 24.15 -6.12 26.26
C GLY A 120 25.12 -7.32 26.24
N GLU A 121 25.49 -7.82 27.42
CA GLU A 121 26.30 -9.04 27.55
C GLU A 121 25.54 -10.26 27.00
N ALA A 122 26.22 -11.10 26.18
CA ALA A 122 25.62 -12.29 25.59
C ALA A 122 26.58 -13.47 25.58
N GLU A 123 26.03 -14.68 25.74
CA GLU A 123 26.78 -15.93 25.58
C GLU A 123 26.72 -16.33 24.11
N LEU A 124 27.89 -16.31 23.43
CA LEU A 124 28.01 -16.57 21.99
C LEU A 124 28.90 -17.79 21.75
N ARG A 125 28.45 -18.66 20.84
CA ARG A 125 29.25 -19.71 20.27
C ARG A 125 29.85 -19.29 18.96
N PHE A 126 31.16 -19.28 18.84
CA PHE A 126 31.89 -19.06 17.60
C PHE A 126 32.33 -20.40 17.03
N THR A 127 32.00 -20.62 15.76
CA THR A 127 32.35 -21.86 15.05
C THR A 127 33.07 -21.51 13.76
N PHE A 128 34.34 -21.92 13.66
CA PHE A 128 35.16 -21.79 12.47
C PHE A 128 35.22 -23.13 11.74
N ASP A 129 34.97 -23.11 10.44
CA ASP A 129 35.05 -24.27 9.55
C ASP A 129 36.27 -24.12 8.64
N ASP A 130 37.27 -25.01 8.86
CA ASP A 130 38.51 -25.04 8.09
C ASP A 130 38.28 -25.28 6.59
N ALA A 131 37.26 -26.08 6.24
CA ALA A 131 36.97 -26.42 4.84
C ALA A 131 36.44 -25.25 4.03
N THR A 132 35.73 -24.34 4.66
CA THR A 132 35.14 -23.14 4.03
C THR A 132 35.87 -21.85 4.42
N SER A 133 36.67 -21.86 5.46
CA SER A 133 37.32 -20.71 6.09
C SER A 133 36.33 -19.67 6.61
N LEU A 134 35.10 -20.07 6.93
CA LEU A 134 34.04 -19.20 7.44
C LEU A 134 33.85 -19.35 8.95
N THR A 135 33.45 -18.25 9.60
CA THR A 135 33.06 -18.24 11.00
C THR A 135 31.58 -17.97 11.14
N ALA A 136 30.87 -18.84 11.85
CA ALA A 136 29.50 -18.63 12.31
C ALA A 136 29.48 -18.16 13.75
N VAL A 137 28.52 -17.30 14.08
CA VAL A 137 28.23 -16.85 15.46
C VAL A 137 26.82 -17.28 15.81
N GLU A 138 26.66 -17.94 16.92
CA GLU A 138 25.38 -18.42 17.46
C GLU A 138 25.15 -17.82 18.85
N VAL A 139 23.98 -17.24 19.09
CA VAL A 139 23.57 -16.75 20.41
C VAL A 139 23.03 -17.93 21.22
N LEU A 140 23.53 -18.10 22.44
CA LEU A 140 23.11 -19.17 23.33
C LEU A 140 22.19 -18.64 24.43
N GLY A 141 21.45 -19.57 25.04
CA GLY A 141 20.58 -19.27 26.18
C GLY A 141 19.31 -18.51 25.77
N LEU A 142 18.95 -18.52 24.48
CA LEU A 142 17.64 -18.04 24.03
C LEU A 142 16.56 -18.91 24.69
N ASP A 143 15.52 -18.25 25.20
CA ASP A 143 14.38 -18.96 25.79
C ASP A 143 13.44 -19.43 24.64
N GLU A 144 13.33 -20.75 24.47
CA GLU A 144 12.49 -21.34 23.42
C GLU A 144 11.05 -21.65 23.93
N GLY A 145 10.77 -21.43 25.21
CA GLY A 145 9.48 -21.71 25.82
C GLY A 145 8.60 -20.46 25.99
N TYR A 146 7.28 -20.65 26.09
CA TYR A 146 6.39 -19.58 26.50
C TYR A 146 6.57 -19.27 28.00
N GLY A 147 6.70 -18.00 28.34
CA GLY A 147 6.87 -17.51 29.71
C GLY A 147 5.99 -16.27 29.96
N ASP A 148 5.96 -15.84 31.24
CA ASP A 148 5.16 -14.68 31.67
C ASP A 148 5.51 -13.38 30.91
N ALA A 149 6.76 -13.26 30.45
CA ALA A 149 7.20 -12.10 29.66
C ALA A 149 6.55 -12.05 28.26
N ASP A 150 6.21 -13.20 27.68
CA ASP A 150 5.63 -13.29 26.33
C ASP A 150 4.18 -12.82 26.30
N ALA A 151 3.47 -12.90 27.42
CA ALA A 151 2.12 -12.36 27.53
C ALA A 151 2.06 -10.83 27.25
N GLY A 152 3.18 -10.13 27.51
CA GLY A 152 3.30 -8.71 27.19
C GLY A 152 3.57 -8.41 25.71
N LEU A 153 3.88 -9.42 24.90
CA LEU A 153 4.10 -9.27 23.46
C LEU A 153 2.83 -9.53 22.63
N VAL A 154 1.82 -10.15 23.23
CA VAL A 154 0.54 -10.41 22.56
C VAL A 154 -0.14 -9.08 22.28
N ALA A 155 -0.39 -8.81 21.01
CA ALA A 155 -1.14 -7.67 20.56
C ALA A 155 -2.28 -8.12 19.63
N GLU A 156 -3.35 -7.36 19.60
CA GLU A 156 -4.44 -7.58 18.65
C GLU A 156 -3.99 -7.19 17.24
N PRO A 157 -4.46 -7.89 16.19
CA PRO A 157 -4.30 -7.41 14.83
C PRO A 157 -4.93 -6.04 14.69
N VAL A 158 -4.23 -5.13 14.02
CA VAL A 158 -4.70 -3.76 13.86
C VAL A 158 -6.00 -3.71 13.07
N ARG A 159 -6.96 -2.95 13.55
CA ARG A 159 -8.09 -2.43 12.79
C ARG A 159 -8.08 -0.91 12.97
N GLN A 160 -7.59 -0.22 11.95
CA GLN A 160 -7.56 1.24 12.03
C GLN A 160 -8.97 1.81 12.08
N PRO A 161 -9.17 2.94 12.76
CA PRO A 161 -10.41 3.69 12.65
C PRO A 161 -10.76 3.90 11.18
N GLY A 162 -12.03 3.68 10.83
CA GLY A 162 -12.50 3.79 9.46
C GLY A 162 -12.17 2.60 8.54
N SER A 163 -11.51 1.52 9.03
CA SER A 163 -11.19 0.34 8.21
C SER A 163 -12.40 -0.52 7.81
N ASP A 164 -13.58 -0.20 8.27
CA ASP A 164 -14.86 -0.85 7.93
C ASP A 164 -15.75 -0.03 6.99
N GLU A 165 -15.28 1.14 6.52
CA GLU A 165 -16.06 2.01 5.66
C GLU A 165 -16.40 1.38 4.29
N ASN A 166 -17.56 1.80 3.77
CA ASN A 166 -17.99 1.57 2.39
C ASN A 166 -17.98 2.91 1.68
N PHE A 167 -16.99 3.13 0.82
CA PHE A 167 -16.81 4.39 0.10
C PHE A 167 -17.71 4.49 -1.14
N TYR A 168 -18.25 5.68 -1.36
CA TYR A 168 -18.81 6.11 -2.63
C TYR A 168 -17.97 7.25 -3.19
N PHE A 169 -17.26 7.01 -4.28
CA PHE A 169 -16.39 7.98 -4.92
C PHE A 169 -17.16 8.83 -5.92
N VAL A 170 -17.18 10.14 -5.70
CA VAL A 170 -17.98 11.10 -6.46
C VAL A 170 -17.10 12.14 -7.16
N MET A 171 -17.30 12.29 -8.46
CA MET A 171 -16.87 13.48 -9.18
C MET A 171 -18.01 14.50 -9.13
N THR A 172 -17.85 15.57 -8.37
CA THR A 172 -18.91 16.53 -8.01
C THR A 172 -19.58 17.13 -9.24
N ASP A 173 -18.80 17.60 -10.23
CA ASP A 173 -19.34 18.15 -11.48
C ASP A 173 -20.16 17.16 -12.32
N ARG A 174 -20.03 15.85 -12.06
CA ARG A 174 -20.71 14.79 -12.83
C ARG A 174 -21.81 14.08 -12.06
N PHE A 175 -22.09 14.53 -10.84
CA PHE A 175 -23.07 13.86 -10.01
C PHE A 175 -24.49 14.44 -10.15
N ALA A 176 -24.72 15.70 -9.79
CA ALA A 176 -26.03 16.36 -9.90
C ALA A 176 -25.88 17.89 -9.95
N ASP A 177 -26.63 18.56 -10.82
CA ASP A 177 -26.76 20.03 -10.89
C ASP A 177 -27.88 20.47 -9.93
N GLY A 178 -27.53 21.06 -8.81
CA GLY A 178 -28.46 21.53 -7.78
C GLY A 178 -28.72 23.04 -7.87
N ASP A 179 -27.76 23.82 -8.35
CA ASP A 179 -27.86 25.28 -8.53
C ASP A 179 -27.33 25.71 -9.93
N PRO A 180 -28.14 25.70 -10.97
CA PRO A 180 -27.73 26.15 -12.31
C PRO A 180 -27.20 27.58 -12.40
N SER A 181 -27.27 28.35 -11.31
CA SER A 181 -26.76 29.73 -11.33
C SER A 181 -25.25 29.81 -11.10
N ASN A 182 -24.61 28.77 -10.57
CA ASN A 182 -23.19 28.70 -10.33
C ASN A 182 -22.38 28.06 -11.48
N ASN A 183 -23.03 27.49 -12.51
CA ASN A 183 -22.40 26.71 -13.57
C ASN A 183 -21.26 27.42 -14.33
N THR A 184 -21.19 28.74 -14.30
CA THR A 184 -20.11 29.53 -14.91
C THR A 184 -19.08 30.01 -13.88
N GLY A 185 -19.13 29.56 -12.62
CA GLY A 185 -18.16 29.93 -11.58
C GLY A 185 -18.08 31.43 -11.31
N GLU A 186 -19.20 32.20 -11.53
CA GLU A 186 -19.23 33.66 -11.43
C GLU A 186 -18.31 34.39 -12.45
N ILE A 187 -17.84 33.71 -13.49
CA ILE A 187 -16.92 34.25 -14.51
C ILE A 187 -17.74 34.66 -15.73
N ASP A 188 -17.59 35.91 -16.19
CA ASP A 188 -18.19 36.42 -17.40
C ASP A 188 -17.37 35.99 -18.63
N GLY A 189 -18.05 35.66 -19.75
CA GLY A 189 -17.33 35.36 -20.98
C GLY A 189 -17.94 34.18 -21.76
N ASP A 190 -17.11 33.48 -22.51
CA ASP A 190 -17.49 32.24 -23.18
C ASP A 190 -16.89 31.00 -22.54
N ARG A 191 -17.11 29.81 -23.13
CA ARG A 191 -16.62 28.52 -22.55
C ARG A 191 -15.11 28.49 -22.31
N LEU A 192 -14.32 29.29 -23.01
CA LEU A 192 -12.86 29.33 -22.80
C LEU A 192 -12.47 30.27 -21.66
N ASP A 193 -13.42 31.13 -21.21
CA ASP A 193 -13.22 31.97 -20.04
C ASP A 193 -13.67 31.25 -18.74
N HIS A 194 -14.90 30.69 -18.75
CA HIS A 194 -15.54 30.12 -17.57
C HIS A 194 -15.56 28.59 -17.54
N GLY A 195 -15.13 27.85 -18.55
CA GLY A 195 -15.03 26.39 -18.53
C GLY A 195 -16.37 25.63 -18.61
N PHE A 196 -17.54 26.26 -18.64
CA PHE A 196 -18.83 25.58 -18.71
C PHE A 196 -19.24 25.27 -20.15
N ASP A 197 -19.39 24.02 -20.52
CA ASP A 197 -19.97 23.51 -21.76
C ASP A 197 -20.45 22.06 -21.58
N PRO A 198 -21.74 21.85 -21.26
CA PRO A 198 -22.29 20.52 -21.01
C PRO A 198 -22.32 19.59 -22.23
N THR A 199 -21.94 20.10 -23.41
CA THR A 199 -21.87 19.32 -24.67
C THR A 199 -20.48 18.72 -24.91
N ASP A 200 -19.46 19.17 -24.17
CA ASP A 200 -18.05 18.73 -24.31
C ASP A 200 -17.57 18.03 -23.04
N LYS A 201 -17.17 16.76 -23.17
CA LYS A 201 -16.72 15.93 -22.05
C LYS A 201 -15.48 16.44 -21.29
N GLY A 202 -14.77 17.40 -21.85
CA GLY A 202 -13.60 18.07 -21.27
C GLY A 202 -13.92 19.37 -20.53
N PHE A 203 -15.21 19.72 -20.33
CA PHE A 203 -15.65 20.97 -19.73
C PHE A 203 -16.60 20.72 -18.56
N TYR A 204 -16.88 21.76 -17.75
CA TYR A 204 -17.86 21.66 -16.66
C TYR A 204 -19.25 21.34 -17.22
N HIS A 205 -19.96 20.45 -16.54
CA HIS A 205 -21.35 20.08 -16.85
C HIS A 205 -22.37 20.68 -15.89
N GLY A 206 -21.93 21.23 -14.78
CA GLY A 206 -22.74 21.94 -13.80
C GLY A 206 -23.16 21.13 -12.58
N GLY A 207 -22.61 19.93 -12.37
CA GLY A 207 -22.81 19.23 -11.09
C GLY A 207 -22.12 19.99 -9.96
N ASP A 208 -22.74 20.01 -8.76
CA ASP A 208 -22.32 20.85 -7.64
C ASP A 208 -22.61 20.21 -6.28
N ILE A 209 -22.12 20.85 -5.20
CA ILE A 209 -22.32 20.42 -3.83
C ILE A 209 -23.79 20.44 -3.44
N ALA A 210 -24.57 21.40 -3.96
CA ALA A 210 -26.01 21.48 -3.69
C ALA A 210 -26.76 20.28 -4.27
N GLY A 211 -26.41 19.86 -5.48
CA GLY A 211 -26.95 18.66 -6.12
C GLY A 211 -26.55 17.36 -5.40
N LEU A 212 -25.29 17.27 -4.95
CA LEU A 212 -24.84 16.15 -4.13
C LEU A 212 -25.62 16.08 -2.81
N HIS A 213 -25.74 17.20 -2.10
CA HIS A 213 -26.46 17.31 -0.85
C HIS A 213 -27.95 16.89 -1.02
N ALA A 214 -28.59 17.34 -2.09
CA ALA A 214 -29.97 16.98 -2.39
C ALA A 214 -30.21 15.47 -2.65
N ASN A 215 -29.15 14.71 -2.96
CA ASN A 215 -29.21 13.30 -3.31
C ASN A 215 -28.54 12.37 -2.26
N LEU A 216 -28.30 12.84 -1.04
CA LEU A 216 -27.74 12.00 0.03
C LEU A 216 -28.57 10.74 0.32
N ASP A 217 -29.91 10.81 0.17
CA ASP A 217 -30.79 9.63 0.35
C ASP A 217 -30.45 8.50 -0.66
N TYR A 218 -30.03 8.85 -1.88
CA TYR A 218 -29.61 7.88 -2.89
C TYR A 218 -28.29 7.19 -2.48
N ILE A 219 -27.34 7.96 -1.95
CA ILE A 219 -26.03 7.48 -1.51
C ILE A 219 -26.18 6.63 -0.24
N GLU A 220 -26.96 7.08 0.75
CA GLU A 220 -27.27 6.34 1.97
C GLU A 220 -27.96 5.00 1.65
N GLY A 221 -28.91 5.01 0.70
CA GLY A 221 -29.63 3.81 0.27
C GLY A 221 -28.73 2.73 -0.36
N LEU A 222 -27.53 3.07 -0.84
CA LEU A 222 -26.53 2.13 -1.34
C LEU A 222 -25.78 1.42 -0.20
N GLY A 223 -25.94 1.87 1.05
CA GLY A 223 -25.18 1.40 2.21
C GLY A 223 -23.80 2.05 2.32
N THR A 224 -23.64 3.24 1.76
CA THR A 224 -22.42 4.06 1.86
C THR A 224 -22.26 4.58 3.27
N THR A 225 -21.05 4.52 3.82
CA THR A 225 -20.68 5.08 5.12
C THR A 225 -19.65 6.20 4.99
N ALA A 226 -19.03 6.35 3.81
CA ALA A 226 -18.07 7.39 3.51
C ALA A 226 -18.19 7.89 2.05
N ILE A 227 -18.21 9.18 1.86
CA ILE A 227 -18.16 9.82 0.53
C ILE A 227 -16.73 10.31 0.30
N TRP A 228 -16.15 9.96 -0.84
CA TRP A 228 -14.90 10.54 -1.32
C TRP A 228 -15.21 11.47 -2.49
N LEU A 229 -14.93 12.77 -2.33
CA LEU A 229 -15.12 13.80 -3.36
C LEU A 229 -13.83 14.01 -4.14
N THR A 230 -13.91 14.13 -5.48
CA THR A 230 -12.78 14.70 -6.26
C THR A 230 -12.38 16.06 -5.69
N PRO A 231 -11.15 16.55 -5.94
CA PRO A 231 -10.73 17.84 -5.40
C PRO A 231 -11.76 18.91 -5.77
N SER A 232 -12.27 19.61 -4.78
CA SER A 232 -13.32 20.61 -4.97
C SER A 232 -12.83 22.05 -4.73
N PHE A 233 -11.50 22.23 -4.62
CA PHE A 233 -10.84 23.53 -4.49
C PHE A 233 -11.00 24.37 -5.75
N GLN A 234 -10.83 25.69 -5.63
CA GLN A 234 -10.88 26.57 -6.78
C GLN A 234 -9.77 26.26 -7.77
N ASN A 235 -10.17 26.00 -9.02
CA ASN A 235 -9.29 25.63 -10.10
C ASN A 235 -9.01 26.78 -11.07
N ASN A 236 -7.94 26.63 -11.86
CA ASN A 236 -7.85 27.37 -13.12
C ASN A 236 -8.99 26.90 -14.04
N PRO A 237 -9.93 27.78 -14.43
CA PRO A 237 -11.16 27.33 -15.09
C PRO A 237 -10.92 26.63 -16.42
N VAL A 238 -9.90 27.07 -17.19
CA VAL A 238 -9.54 26.48 -18.49
C VAL A 238 -8.04 26.47 -18.68
N GLN A 239 -7.49 25.35 -19.16
CA GLN A 239 -6.09 25.22 -19.59
C GLN A 239 -6.02 24.67 -21.01
N GLY A 240 -4.88 24.91 -21.69
CA GLY A 240 -4.65 24.51 -23.07
C GLY A 240 -5.29 25.44 -24.09
N GLU A 241 -4.99 25.23 -25.37
CA GLU A 241 -5.46 26.06 -26.48
C GLU A 241 -6.12 25.23 -27.60
N GLY A 242 -7.11 25.80 -28.24
CA GLY A 242 -7.74 25.25 -29.47
C GLY A 242 -8.43 23.89 -29.20
N ALA A 243 -7.92 22.81 -29.78
CA ALA A 243 -8.50 21.48 -29.63
C ALA A 243 -8.05 20.77 -28.34
N ASP A 244 -7.00 21.27 -27.73
CA ASP A 244 -6.43 20.73 -26.48
C ASP A 244 -6.96 21.47 -25.24
N ALA A 245 -7.79 22.54 -25.44
CA ALA A 245 -8.41 23.25 -24.35
C ALA A 245 -9.35 22.34 -23.55
N SER A 246 -9.26 22.40 -22.23
CA SER A 246 -10.08 21.66 -21.29
C SER A 246 -10.34 22.49 -20.03
N ALA A 247 -11.40 22.19 -19.30
CA ALA A 247 -11.73 22.88 -18.06
C ALA A 247 -11.28 22.09 -16.83
N GLY A 248 -11.14 22.78 -15.68
CA GLY A 248 -10.72 22.25 -14.39
C GLY A 248 -11.81 21.44 -13.66
N TYR A 249 -12.85 20.95 -14.33
CA TYR A 249 -14.01 20.26 -13.74
C TYR A 249 -13.66 19.04 -12.88
N HIS A 250 -12.49 18.47 -13.09
CA HIS A 250 -11.97 17.32 -12.33
C HIS A 250 -11.30 17.73 -11.00
N GLY A 251 -10.97 19.01 -10.82
CA GLY A 251 -10.46 19.56 -9.58
C GLY A 251 -8.94 19.55 -9.40
N TYR A 252 -8.16 19.02 -10.35
CA TYR A 252 -6.70 18.85 -10.18
C TYR A 252 -5.83 20.03 -10.64
N TRP A 253 -6.42 21.16 -11.06
CA TRP A 253 -5.72 22.38 -11.48
C TRP A 253 -5.91 23.52 -10.48
N ILE A 254 -5.50 23.28 -9.24
CA ILE A 254 -5.82 24.15 -8.11
C ILE A 254 -5.05 25.47 -8.20
N THR A 255 -5.77 26.57 -8.04
CA THR A 255 -5.22 27.92 -7.86
C THR A 255 -5.45 28.46 -6.45
N ASP A 256 -6.59 28.13 -5.81
CA ASP A 256 -6.86 28.52 -4.42
C ASP A 256 -7.20 27.29 -3.57
N PHE A 257 -6.30 26.93 -2.66
CA PHE A 257 -6.43 25.80 -1.75
C PHE A 257 -7.30 26.08 -0.51
N THR A 258 -7.85 27.28 -0.39
CA THR A 258 -8.60 27.73 0.81
C THR A 258 -10.11 27.83 0.58
N GLN A 259 -10.54 27.67 -0.67
CA GLN A 259 -11.94 27.83 -1.06
C GLN A 259 -12.41 26.72 -2.01
N ILE A 260 -13.71 26.42 -1.90
CA ILE A 260 -14.40 25.60 -2.90
C ILE A 260 -14.48 26.37 -4.22
N ASP A 261 -14.34 25.64 -5.33
CA ASP A 261 -14.50 26.19 -6.69
C ASP A 261 -15.90 26.79 -6.85
N PRO A 262 -16.04 28.03 -7.30
CA PRO A 262 -17.35 28.67 -7.51
C PRO A 262 -18.29 27.92 -8.45
N HIS A 263 -17.78 27.06 -9.36
CA HIS A 263 -18.63 26.17 -10.17
C HIS A 263 -19.28 25.07 -9.34
N LEU A 264 -18.67 24.68 -8.22
CA LEU A 264 -19.11 23.58 -7.37
C LEU A 264 -19.86 24.07 -6.13
N GLY A 265 -19.70 25.35 -5.77
CA GLY A 265 -20.37 25.94 -4.60
C GLY A 265 -19.45 26.77 -3.71
N THR A 266 -19.69 26.69 -2.41
CA THR A 266 -18.99 27.48 -1.38
C THR A 266 -18.57 26.61 -0.19
N ASN A 267 -17.61 27.11 0.62
CA ASN A 267 -17.22 26.46 1.88
C ASN A 267 -18.42 26.22 2.82
N ALA A 268 -19.37 27.16 2.85
CA ALA A 268 -20.57 27.03 3.68
C ALA A 268 -21.54 25.94 3.19
N GLU A 269 -21.62 25.73 1.88
CA GLU A 269 -22.43 24.62 1.32
C GLU A 269 -21.77 23.27 1.57
N LEU A 270 -20.43 23.20 1.51
CA LEU A 270 -19.70 22.01 1.91
C LEU A 270 -19.87 21.71 3.40
N GLU A 271 -19.76 22.71 4.29
CA GLU A 271 -20.01 22.55 5.74
C GLU A 271 -21.42 22.00 5.99
N ALA A 272 -22.42 22.52 5.27
CA ALA A 272 -23.80 22.04 5.39
C ALA A 272 -23.98 20.59 4.86
N LEU A 273 -23.28 20.22 3.80
CA LEU A 273 -23.24 18.84 3.29
C LEU A 273 -22.64 17.91 4.33
N ILE A 274 -21.49 18.29 4.93
CA ILE A 274 -20.79 17.51 5.96
C ILE A 274 -21.70 17.30 7.18
N ASP A 275 -22.34 18.36 7.67
CA ASP A 275 -23.25 18.29 8.81
C ASP A 275 -24.42 17.32 8.57
N ASP A 276 -25.03 17.33 7.37
CA ASP A 276 -26.13 16.42 7.04
C ASP A 276 -25.60 14.97 6.83
N ALA A 277 -24.47 14.79 6.17
CA ALA A 277 -23.81 13.49 6.02
C ALA A 277 -23.50 12.87 7.39
N HIS A 278 -22.90 13.62 8.30
CA HIS A 278 -22.63 13.18 9.68
C HIS A 278 -23.91 12.80 10.43
N SER A 279 -25.01 13.57 10.26
CA SER A 279 -26.29 13.24 10.88
C SER A 279 -26.87 11.90 10.44
N ARG A 280 -26.42 11.38 9.30
CA ARG A 280 -26.76 10.07 8.69
C ARG A 280 -25.72 8.99 8.99
N GLY A 281 -24.60 9.33 9.68
CA GLY A 281 -23.48 8.42 9.92
C GLY A 281 -22.59 8.22 8.69
N ILE A 282 -22.58 9.19 7.77
CA ILE A 282 -21.73 9.17 6.56
C ILE A 282 -20.60 10.16 6.75
N LYS A 283 -19.36 9.71 6.59
CA LYS A 283 -18.14 10.52 6.62
C LYS A 283 -17.89 11.19 5.25
N VAL A 284 -17.14 12.30 5.24
CA VAL A 284 -16.78 13.01 4.02
C VAL A 284 -15.27 13.14 3.92
N TYR A 285 -14.72 12.60 2.84
CA TYR A 285 -13.29 12.59 2.53
C TYR A 285 -13.00 13.52 1.36
N PHE A 286 -11.95 14.32 1.49
CA PHE A 286 -11.46 15.18 0.42
C PHE A 286 -10.33 14.51 -0.35
N ASP A 287 -10.39 14.62 -1.66
CA ASP A 287 -9.25 14.41 -2.54
C ASP A 287 -8.37 15.66 -2.51
N ILE A 288 -7.09 15.49 -2.17
CA ILE A 288 -6.14 16.59 -1.97
C ILE A 288 -4.87 16.40 -2.79
N ILE A 289 -4.18 17.50 -3.06
CA ILE A 289 -2.95 17.53 -3.85
C ILE A 289 -1.89 18.31 -3.07
N THR A 290 -0.67 17.76 -3.01
CA THR A 290 0.51 18.42 -2.45
C THR A 290 1.66 18.49 -3.45
N ASN A 291 1.57 17.74 -4.54
CA ASN A 291 2.61 17.60 -5.55
C ASN A 291 2.72 18.83 -6.46
N HIS A 292 1.59 19.37 -6.89
CA HIS A 292 1.54 20.38 -7.95
C HIS A 292 0.41 21.39 -7.76
N THR A 293 0.48 22.46 -8.53
CA THR A 293 -0.60 23.46 -8.70
C THR A 293 -1.02 23.53 -10.16
N ALA A 294 -1.98 24.42 -10.49
CA ALA A 294 -2.32 24.71 -11.88
C ALA A 294 -1.10 25.14 -12.70
N ASP A 295 -1.09 24.83 -14.00
CA ASP A 295 -0.10 25.28 -14.99
C ASP A 295 -0.16 26.81 -15.18
N ILE A 296 0.70 27.54 -14.49
CA ILE A 296 0.81 29.01 -14.43
C ILE A 296 2.24 29.46 -14.71
N ILE A 297 3.24 28.62 -14.44
CA ILE A 297 4.66 28.93 -14.61
C ILE A 297 5.13 28.40 -15.96
N ASP A 298 5.44 29.31 -16.86
CA ASP A 298 6.11 29.01 -18.13
C ASP A 298 7.64 29.09 -17.98
N TYR A 299 8.36 28.67 -19.01
CA TYR A 299 9.82 28.77 -19.08
C TYR A 299 10.25 29.76 -20.19
N ALA A 300 11.14 30.71 -19.85
CA ALA A 300 11.64 31.72 -20.77
C ALA A 300 12.30 31.14 -22.03
N GLU A 301 12.82 29.91 -21.95
CA GLU A 301 13.43 29.16 -23.04
C GLU A 301 12.39 28.59 -24.02
N GLY A 302 11.12 28.54 -23.64
CA GLY A 302 10.02 27.93 -24.44
C GLY A 302 10.27 26.47 -24.75
N ALA A 303 10.84 25.75 -23.80
CA ALA A 303 11.14 24.33 -23.86
C ALA A 303 10.75 23.67 -22.53
N TYR A 304 10.20 22.46 -22.60
CA TYR A 304 9.60 21.75 -21.46
C TYR A 304 10.14 20.32 -21.30
N ASP A 305 11.16 19.92 -22.08
CA ASP A 305 11.80 18.61 -21.91
C ASP A 305 12.51 18.53 -20.54
N TYR A 306 12.32 17.45 -19.79
CA TYR A 306 12.97 17.28 -18.49
C TYR A 306 14.50 17.36 -18.57
N ILE A 307 15.11 18.15 -17.70
CA ILE A 307 16.57 18.27 -17.57
C ILE A 307 17.02 17.68 -16.23
N ASP A 308 17.76 16.55 -16.29
CA ASP A 308 18.22 15.83 -15.11
C ASP A 308 19.27 16.59 -14.27
N MET A 309 19.39 16.24 -12.97
CA MET A 309 20.31 16.87 -12.03
C MET A 309 21.79 16.64 -12.41
N ALA A 310 22.10 15.53 -13.05
CA ALA A 310 23.47 15.27 -13.52
C ALA A 310 23.87 16.23 -14.65
N THR A 311 22.91 16.65 -15.49
CA THR A 311 23.11 17.63 -16.58
C THR A 311 23.09 19.07 -16.05
N SER A 312 22.14 19.41 -15.17
CA SER A 312 22.00 20.74 -14.57
C SER A 312 21.62 20.60 -13.09
N PRO A 313 22.60 20.57 -12.17
CA PRO A 313 22.30 20.51 -10.73
C PRO A 313 21.63 21.80 -10.24
N TYR A 314 20.83 21.69 -9.19
CA TYR A 314 20.35 22.88 -8.47
C TYR A 314 21.50 23.69 -7.93
N ARG A 315 21.31 25.00 -7.82
CA ARG A 315 22.30 25.93 -7.28
C ARG A 315 21.65 26.86 -6.25
N ASP A 316 22.38 27.15 -5.18
CA ASP A 316 21.99 28.23 -4.28
C ASP A 316 22.18 29.62 -4.93
N ALA A 317 21.68 30.66 -4.30
CA ALA A 317 21.81 32.04 -4.79
C ALA A 317 23.30 32.53 -4.93
N ASP A 318 24.24 31.85 -4.29
CA ASP A 318 25.69 32.08 -4.42
C ASP A 318 26.32 31.28 -5.58
N GLY A 319 25.54 30.40 -6.25
CA GLY A 319 25.92 29.58 -7.39
C GLY A 319 26.55 28.23 -7.04
N ASN A 320 26.52 27.79 -5.76
CA ASN A 320 27.01 26.48 -5.35
C ASN A 320 25.98 25.40 -5.68
N ALA A 321 26.43 24.30 -6.24
CA ALA A 321 25.55 23.16 -6.53
C ALA A 321 25.16 22.44 -5.24
N PHE A 322 23.90 21.98 -5.15
CA PHE A 322 23.39 21.18 -4.05
C PHE A 322 22.37 20.15 -4.57
N ASP A 323 22.05 19.16 -3.73
CA ASP A 323 20.97 18.19 -3.92
C ASP A 323 19.82 18.55 -2.98
N PRO A 324 18.57 18.78 -3.45
CA PRO A 324 17.43 19.08 -2.58
C PRO A 324 17.15 17.96 -1.57
N GLY A 325 17.39 16.69 -1.93
CA GLY A 325 17.25 15.56 -1.02
C GLY A 325 18.13 15.60 0.23
N ASP A 326 19.28 16.34 0.18
CA ASP A 326 20.13 16.53 1.37
C ASP A 326 19.46 17.43 2.43
N TYR A 327 18.39 18.15 2.07
CA TYR A 327 17.66 19.10 2.92
C TYR A 327 16.23 18.65 3.25
N ALA A 328 15.71 17.66 2.55
CA ALA A 328 14.40 17.09 2.82
C ALA A 328 14.27 16.64 4.29
N GLY A 329 13.14 16.95 4.93
CA GLY A 329 12.91 16.68 6.36
C GLY A 329 13.79 17.50 7.31
N THR A 330 14.32 18.66 6.87
CA THR A 330 15.09 19.58 7.72
C THR A 330 14.49 20.98 7.75
N ASP A 331 14.71 21.73 8.84
CA ASP A 331 14.21 23.11 9.03
C ASP A 331 14.94 24.17 8.15
N THR A 332 15.85 23.77 7.27
CA THR A 332 16.68 24.69 6.51
C THR A 332 16.79 24.28 5.06
N PHE A 333 16.78 25.28 4.18
CA PHE A 333 16.98 25.08 2.74
C PHE A 333 17.89 26.18 2.19
N PRO A 334 18.67 25.94 1.12
CA PRO A 334 19.48 26.98 0.48
C PRO A 334 18.61 28.12 -0.08
N GLU A 335 19.08 29.36 0.00
CA GLU A 335 18.42 30.48 -0.67
C GLU A 335 18.48 30.30 -2.19
N LEU A 336 17.34 30.42 -2.87
CA LEU A 336 17.20 30.20 -4.30
C LEU A 336 16.99 31.53 -5.05
N ASP A 337 17.38 31.54 -6.31
CA ASP A 337 17.25 32.65 -7.23
C ASP A 337 16.62 32.17 -8.55
N ALA A 338 15.52 32.79 -8.98
CA ALA A 338 14.74 32.37 -10.13
C ALA A 338 15.52 32.34 -11.46
N GLU A 339 16.60 33.14 -11.61
CA GLU A 339 17.38 33.21 -12.84
C GLU A 339 18.53 32.18 -12.87
N THR A 340 18.98 31.69 -11.70
CA THR A 340 20.23 30.92 -11.63
C THR A 340 20.17 29.59 -10.91
N SER A 341 19.11 29.32 -10.15
CA SER A 341 19.02 28.09 -9.33
C SER A 341 18.51 26.87 -10.12
N PHE A 342 17.83 27.06 -11.22
CA PHE A 342 17.12 26.03 -11.97
C PHE A 342 17.68 25.83 -13.39
N PRO A 343 17.39 24.69 -14.04
CA PRO A 343 17.75 24.49 -15.45
C PRO A 343 16.96 25.36 -16.41
N TYR A 344 15.71 25.71 -16.06
CA TYR A 344 14.85 26.66 -16.79
C TYR A 344 14.63 27.92 -15.97
N THR A 345 14.41 29.05 -16.67
CA THR A 345 14.07 30.33 -16.04
C THR A 345 12.55 30.44 -15.96
N PRO A 346 11.95 30.34 -14.77
CA PRO A 346 10.50 30.43 -14.61
C PRO A 346 10.00 31.83 -14.92
N VAL A 347 8.90 31.93 -15.64
CA VAL A 347 8.20 33.18 -15.98
C VAL A 347 6.70 33.00 -15.78
N VAL A 348 6.04 34.06 -15.31
CA VAL A 348 4.58 34.08 -15.08
C VAL A 348 3.99 35.24 -15.82
N ASP A 349 2.83 35.06 -16.48
CA ASP A 349 2.10 36.17 -17.10
C ASP A 349 1.79 37.23 -16.02
N PRO A 350 2.04 38.53 -16.31
CA PRO A 350 1.75 39.61 -15.37
C PRO A 350 0.32 39.65 -14.83
N ALA A 351 -0.64 39.03 -15.51
CA ALA A 351 -2.02 38.92 -15.04
C ALA A 351 -2.25 37.78 -14.04
N GLN A 352 -1.28 36.85 -13.90
CA GLN A 352 -1.39 35.64 -13.09
C GLN A 352 -0.39 35.60 -11.93
N THR A 353 0.40 36.66 -11.70
CA THR A 353 1.48 36.69 -10.68
C THR A 353 1.01 36.50 -9.23
N ASP A 354 -0.28 36.75 -8.95
CA ASP A 354 -0.85 36.66 -7.59
C ASP A 354 -2.12 35.77 -7.58
N VAL A 355 -2.23 34.80 -8.52
CA VAL A 355 -3.47 34.01 -8.70
C VAL A 355 -3.54 32.85 -7.75
N LYS A 356 -2.40 32.34 -7.27
CA LYS A 356 -2.36 31.20 -6.36
C LYS A 356 -2.56 31.64 -4.91
N VAL A 357 -3.34 30.87 -4.15
CA VAL A 357 -3.65 31.10 -2.74
C VAL A 357 -3.45 29.77 -1.98
N PRO A 358 -2.69 29.78 -0.87
CA PRO A 358 -2.04 30.91 -0.15
C PRO A 358 -0.94 31.61 -0.95
N ALA A 359 -0.60 32.82 -0.54
CA ALA A 359 0.32 33.71 -1.28
C ALA A 359 1.73 33.15 -1.49
N TRP A 360 2.19 32.23 -0.63
CA TRP A 360 3.51 31.60 -0.77
C TRP A 360 3.62 30.76 -2.05
N LEU A 361 2.49 30.22 -2.57
CA LEU A 361 2.43 29.47 -3.83
C LEU A 361 2.77 30.33 -5.07
N ASN A 362 2.83 31.65 -4.96
CA ASN A 362 3.24 32.53 -6.07
C ASN A 362 4.77 32.73 -6.13
N ASP A 363 5.53 32.16 -5.21
CA ASP A 363 6.99 32.18 -5.25
C ASP A 363 7.50 31.09 -6.19
N VAL A 364 7.93 31.47 -7.39
CA VAL A 364 8.41 30.56 -8.43
C VAL A 364 9.66 29.74 -8.01
N THR A 365 10.34 30.14 -6.94
CA THR A 365 11.49 29.40 -6.42
C THR A 365 11.11 28.21 -5.55
N LEU A 366 9.83 28.06 -5.21
CA LEU A 366 9.28 26.88 -4.50
C LEU A 366 8.82 25.77 -5.45
N TYR A 367 9.22 25.83 -6.71
CA TYR A 367 8.91 24.84 -7.74
C TYR A 367 10.19 24.27 -8.34
N HIS A 368 10.13 23.03 -8.82
CA HIS A 368 11.32 22.34 -9.34
C HIS A 368 11.87 22.95 -10.64
N ASN A 369 11.02 23.51 -11.49
CA ASN A 369 11.39 24.22 -12.73
C ASN A 369 12.35 23.40 -13.62
N ARG A 370 12.07 22.11 -13.82
CA ARG A 370 12.93 21.19 -14.58
C ARG A 370 12.31 20.64 -15.86
N GLY A 371 11.07 21.04 -16.18
CA GLY A 371 10.30 20.56 -17.31
C GLY A 371 9.51 19.28 -17.03
N ASP A 372 8.75 18.82 -18.03
CA ASP A 372 7.76 17.74 -17.91
C ASP A 372 8.36 16.41 -17.49
N SER A 373 7.71 15.73 -16.54
CA SER A 373 8.09 14.40 -16.09
C SER A 373 8.13 13.39 -17.26
N THR A 374 9.18 12.59 -17.30
CA THR A 374 9.30 11.44 -18.20
C THR A 374 8.71 10.16 -17.61
N TRP A 375 8.20 10.20 -16.39
CA TRP A 375 7.65 9.08 -15.61
C TRP A 375 8.69 8.02 -15.24
N GLU A 376 9.97 8.33 -15.36
CA GLU A 376 11.07 7.43 -15.03
C GLU A 376 12.16 8.17 -14.23
N GLY A 377 12.80 7.46 -13.31
CA GLY A 377 13.94 7.98 -12.54
C GLY A 377 13.56 9.18 -11.67
N GLU A 378 14.45 10.16 -11.56
CA GLU A 378 14.26 11.36 -10.70
C GLU A 378 13.14 12.29 -11.18
N SER A 379 12.77 12.21 -12.49
CA SER A 379 11.70 13.02 -13.03
C SER A 379 10.31 12.68 -12.46
N VAL A 380 10.18 11.51 -11.80
CA VAL A 380 8.95 11.13 -11.10
C VAL A 380 8.66 12.09 -9.93
N THR A 381 9.71 12.61 -9.28
CA THR A 381 9.60 13.52 -8.14
C THR A 381 9.85 14.98 -8.52
N PHE A 382 10.66 15.25 -9.53
CA PHE A 382 11.13 16.60 -9.83
C PHE A 382 10.65 17.18 -11.16
N GLY A 383 9.70 16.53 -11.83
CA GLY A 383 9.22 16.96 -13.14
C GLY A 383 7.75 17.33 -13.15
N ASP A 384 7.42 18.38 -13.90
CA ASP A 384 6.06 18.88 -14.05
C ASP A 384 5.08 17.76 -14.44
N PHE A 385 3.96 17.68 -13.74
CA PHE A 385 2.97 16.63 -13.92
C PHE A 385 2.04 16.97 -15.11
N VAL A 386 2.43 16.59 -16.33
CA VAL A 386 1.68 16.94 -17.57
C VAL A 386 1.56 18.46 -17.73
N GLY A 387 2.63 19.21 -17.44
CA GLY A 387 2.68 20.67 -17.51
C GLY A 387 2.16 21.39 -16.27
N LEU A 388 1.65 20.69 -15.26
CA LEU A 388 1.27 21.28 -13.97
C LEU A 388 2.53 21.62 -13.15
N ASP A 389 2.53 22.79 -12.52
CA ASP A 389 3.68 23.34 -11.81
C ASP A 389 4.06 22.47 -10.61
N ASP A 390 5.18 21.77 -10.68
CA ASP A 390 5.65 20.79 -9.71
C ASP A 390 6.35 21.46 -8.52
N LEU A 391 5.80 21.26 -7.31
CA LEU A 391 6.27 21.92 -6.09
C LEU A 391 7.53 21.24 -5.51
N MET A 392 8.47 22.04 -5.02
CA MET A 392 9.66 21.57 -4.33
C MET A 392 9.29 21.11 -2.90
N THR A 393 8.79 19.90 -2.79
CA THR A 393 8.28 19.30 -1.53
C THR A 393 9.39 19.01 -0.51
N GLU A 394 10.65 19.09 -0.89
CA GLU A 394 11.81 19.08 0.01
C GLU A 394 11.97 20.40 0.79
N HIS A 395 11.29 21.48 0.34
CA HIS A 395 11.46 22.80 0.94
C HIS A 395 10.52 22.97 2.15
N PRO A 396 11.03 23.35 3.35
CA PRO A 396 10.22 23.41 4.58
C PRO A 396 9.02 24.38 4.46
N THR A 397 9.13 25.46 3.68
CA THR A 397 7.98 26.36 3.45
C THR A 397 6.83 25.67 2.71
N VAL A 398 7.10 24.71 1.84
CA VAL A 398 6.08 23.92 1.13
C VAL A 398 5.43 22.95 2.10
N VAL A 399 6.23 22.25 2.92
CA VAL A 399 5.74 21.32 3.96
C VAL A 399 4.84 22.05 4.95
N GLU A 400 5.37 23.11 5.60
CA GLU A 400 4.62 23.92 6.58
C GLU A 400 3.35 24.52 5.97
N GLY A 401 3.46 25.06 4.72
CA GLY A 401 2.33 25.68 4.03
C GLY A 401 1.18 24.71 3.76
N PHE A 402 1.47 23.47 3.37
CA PHE A 402 0.42 22.46 3.19
C PHE A 402 -0.10 21.86 4.51
N ILE A 403 0.71 21.81 5.56
CA ILE A 403 0.20 21.49 6.90
C ILE A 403 -0.87 22.49 7.30
N GLU A 404 -0.59 23.81 7.19
CA GLU A 404 -1.55 24.87 7.54
C GLU A 404 -2.84 24.77 6.68
N VAL A 405 -2.69 24.61 5.36
CA VAL A 405 -3.84 24.49 4.43
C VAL A 405 -4.77 23.36 4.83
N TYR A 406 -4.25 22.17 5.07
CA TYR A 406 -5.09 21.01 5.31
C TYR A 406 -5.61 20.92 6.74
N GLN A 407 -4.98 21.58 7.71
CA GLN A 407 -5.55 21.79 9.04
C GLN A 407 -6.82 22.65 8.98
N ASP A 408 -6.89 23.69 8.12
CA ASP A 408 -8.09 24.50 7.93
C ASP A 408 -9.28 23.66 7.41
N TRP A 409 -9.04 22.67 6.54
CA TRP A 409 -10.09 21.76 6.05
C TRP A 409 -10.52 20.74 7.11
N ILE A 410 -9.63 20.31 7.98
CA ILE A 410 -9.97 19.50 9.17
C ILE A 410 -10.91 20.30 10.08
N ASP A 411 -10.62 21.59 10.31
CA ASP A 411 -11.47 22.47 11.10
C ASP A 411 -12.85 22.67 10.48
N LEU A 412 -12.97 22.66 9.15
CA LEU A 412 -14.25 22.76 8.45
C LEU A 412 -15.12 21.51 8.63
N GLY A 413 -14.52 20.35 8.92
CA GLY A 413 -15.30 19.15 9.24
C GLY A 413 -14.94 17.89 8.46
N ILE A 414 -13.96 17.91 7.57
CA ILE A 414 -13.52 16.76 6.79
C ILE A 414 -13.03 15.62 7.70
N ASP A 415 -13.38 14.39 7.38
CA ASP A 415 -13.08 13.17 8.16
C ASP A 415 -11.81 12.46 7.70
N GLY A 416 -11.25 12.85 6.57
CA GLY A 416 -10.03 12.25 6.06
C GLY A 416 -9.67 12.75 4.66
N PHE A 417 -8.51 12.27 4.17
CA PHE A 417 -8.00 12.66 2.87
C PHE A 417 -7.69 11.45 1.98
N ARG A 418 -8.07 11.56 0.72
CA ARG A 418 -7.38 10.82 -0.35
C ARG A 418 -6.31 11.75 -0.91
N ILE A 419 -5.08 11.27 -0.99
CA ILE A 419 -3.93 12.07 -1.39
C ILE A 419 -3.54 11.69 -2.80
N ASP A 420 -3.77 12.62 -3.73
CA ASP A 420 -3.42 12.49 -5.15
C ASP A 420 -1.90 12.44 -5.33
N THR A 421 -1.43 11.70 -6.34
CA THR A 421 -0.04 11.70 -6.77
C THR A 421 0.99 11.48 -5.64
N ALA A 422 0.64 10.75 -4.57
CA ALA A 422 1.54 10.52 -3.43
C ALA A 422 2.88 9.89 -3.85
N LYS A 423 2.92 9.14 -4.94
CA LYS A 423 4.13 8.54 -5.54
C LYS A 423 5.14 9.59 -6.05
N HIS A 424 4.69 10.80 -6.32
CA HIS A 424 5.47 11.87 -6.95
C HIS A 424 6.12 12.82 -5.95
N VAL A 425 5.82 12.67 -4.67
CA VAL A 425 6.35 13.47 -3.56
C VAL A 425 7.37 12.65 -2.78
N ASN A 426 8.42 13.28 -2.29
CA ASN A 426 9.49 12.64 -1.53
C ASN A 426 8.99 12.10 -0.18
N MET A 427 9.64 11.04 0.32
CA MET A 427 9.19 10.33 1.52
C MET A 427 9.30 11.17 2.80
N GLU A 428 10.31 12.03 2.89
CA GLU A 428 10.54 12.91 4.04
C GLU A 428 9.40 13.92 4.22
N PHE A 429 8.80 14.40 3.10
CA PHE A 429 7.57 15.20 3.15
C PHE A 429 6.45 14.42 3.82
N TRP A 430 6.22 13.18 3.41
CA TRP A 430 5.15 12.36 3.99
C TRP A 430 5.40 12.04 5.45
N GLN A 431 6.65 11.80 5.87
CA GLN A 431 6.99 11.55 7.28
C GLN A 431 6.63 12.74 8.18
N GLU A 432 6.85 13.95 7.74
CA GLU A 432 6.52 15.15 8.52
C GLU A 432 5.03 15.51 8.38
N TRP A 433 4.55 15.64 7.15
CA TRP A 433 3.21 16.13 6.86
C TRP A 433 2.12 15.20 7.44
N THR A 434 2.24 13.87 7.27
CA THR A 434 1.22 12.95 7.77
C THR A 434 1.15 12.93 9.29
N THR A 435 2.30 13.04 9.97
CA THR A 435 2.36 13.10 11.44
C THR A 435 1.68 14.38 11.95
N GLU A 436 2.05 15.54 11.43
CA GLU A 436 1.50 16.83 11.89
C GLU A 436 -0.01 16.96 11.61
N VAL A 437 -0.48 16.46 10.46
CA VAL A 437 -1.90 16.48 10.09
C VAL A 437 -2.71 15.52 10.96
N LEU A 438 -2.22 14.31 11.22
CA LEU A 438 -2.90 13.33 12.05
C LEU A 438 -2.94 13.77 13.52
N ASP A 439 -1.82 14.26 14.04
CA ASP A 439 -1.75 14.79 15.42
C ASP A 439 -2.70 15.98 15.60
N TYR A 440 -2.79 16.86 14.59
CA TYR A 440 -3.75 17.97 14.61
C TYR A 440 -5.19 17.47 14.66
N ALA A 441 -5.55 16.53 13.78
CA ALA A 441 -6.90 15.94 13.73
C ALA A 441 -7.27 15.32 15.08
N HIS A 442 -6.39 14.53 15.67
CA HIS A 442 -6.59 13.94 17.01
C HIS A 442 -6.73 15.02 18.10
N ALA A 443 -5.93 16.10 18.04
CA ALA A 443 -6.04 17.21 18.98
C ALA A 443 -7.39 17.95 18.88
N GLN A 444 -8.04 17.94 17.71
CA GLN A 444 -9.40 18.44 17.52
C GLN A 444 -10.49 17.41 17.92
N GLY A 445 -10.11 16.24 18.43
CA GLY A 445 -11.03 15.17 18.84
C GLY A 445 -11.56 14.34 17.68
N ARG A 446 -10.84 14.31 16.55
CA ARG A 446 -11.14 13.48 15.39
C ARG A 446 -10.27 12.22 15.41
N ASP A 447 -10.50 11.36 16.40
CA ASP A 447 -9.73 10.14 16.63
C ASP A 447 -9.88 9.10 15.48
N GLU A 448 -10.86 9.29 14.60
CA GLU A 448 -11.14 8.43 13.44
C GLU A 448 -10.71 9.06 12.12
N PHE A 449 -9.84 10.08 12.13
CA PHE A 449 -9.32 10.68 10.91
C PHE A 449 -8.48 9.68 10.14
N PHE A 450 -8.73 9.55 8.83
CA PHE A 450 -8.13 8.51 8.02
C PHE A 450 -7.58 9.08 6.70
N MET A 451 -6.34 8.72 6.36
CA MET A 451 -5.68 9.18 5.13
C MET A 451 -5.23 8.02 4.26
N PHE A 452 -5.43 8.13 2.96
CA PHE A 452 -4.91 7.14 2.02
C PHE A 452 -4.34 7.77 0.75
N GLY A 453 -3.14 7.30 0.38
CA GLY A 453 -2.40 7.83 -0.76
C GLY A 453 -2.70 7.13 -2.07
N GLU A 454 -2.66 7.87 -3.18
CA GLU A 454 -2.56 7.29 -4.50
C GLU A 454 -1.09 7.01 -4.84
N VAL A 455 -0.70 5.75 -4.73
CA VAL A 455 0.58 5.24 -5.22
C VAL A 455 0.28 4.33 -6.40
N TYR A 456 0.35 4.86 -7.62
CA TYR A 456 -0.02 4.11 -8.84
C TYR A 456 1.02 3.01 -9.13
N ASP A 457 0.87 1.89 -8.46
CA ASP A 457 1.67 0.67 -8.63
C ASP A 457 0.87 -0.57 -8.16
N ALA A 458 1.28 -1.75 -8.57
CA ALA A 458 0.68 -3.02 -8.14
C ALA A 458 1.63 -3.90 -7.32
N ASP A 459 2.81 -3.40 -6.95
CA ASP A 459 3.78 -4.11 -6.14
C ASP A 459 3.71 -3.65 -4.68
N ALA A 460 3.25 -4.50 -3.78
CA ALA A 460 3.13 -4.21 -2.36
C ALA A 460 4.45 -3.71 -1.72
N ARG A 461 5.61 -4.09 -2.29
CA ARG A 461 6.91 -3.60 -1.82
C ARG A 461 7.15 -2.12 -2.12
N LEU A 462 6.47 -1.58 -3.13
CA LEU A 462 6.54 -0.16 -3.49
C LEU A 462 5.44 0.66 -2.81
N LEU A 463 4.31 0.03 -2.48
CA LEU A 463 3.19 0.69 -1.80
C LEU A 463 3.37 0.72 -0.28
N SER A 464 3.79 -0.39 0.32
CA SER A 464 3.85 -0.51 1.79
C SER A 464 4.78 0.48 2.50
N PRO A 465 5.87 1.01 1.92
CA PRO A 465 6.67 2.05 2.58
C PRO A 465 5.86 3.29 2.97
N TYR A 466 4.86 3.68 2.19
CA TYR A 466 4.01 4.84 2.51
C TYR A 466 3.22 4.68 3.81
N VAL A 467 2.85 3.45 4.19
CA VAL A 467 2.12 3.16 5.43
C VAL A 467 3.02 2.62 6.55
N ARG A 468 4.25 2.19 6.23
CA ARG A 468 5.19 1.62 7.21
C ARG A 468 6.17 2.65 7.75
N ASP A 469 6.54 3.61 6.91
CA ASP A 469 7.61 4.56 7.18
C ASP A 469 7.07 5.98 7.40
N THR A 470 5.73 6.16 7.38
CA THR A 470 4.99 7.41 7.65
C THR A 470 3.77 7.12 8.51
N ASP A 471 3.01 8.16 8.89
CA ASP A 471 1.71 8.03 9.57
C ASP A 471 0.52 8.04 8.58
N MET A 472 0.78 7.82 7.27
CA MET A 472 -0.28 7.61 6.29
C MET A 472 -1.05 6.33 6.63
N SER A 473 -2.34 6.44 6.88
CA SER A 473 -3.16 5.31 7.37
C SER A 473 -3.23 4.17 6.36
N SER A 474 -3.23 4.48 5.04
CA SER A 474 -3.39 3.49 3.98
C SER A 474 -2.94 4.01 2.61
N VAL A 475 -3.03 3.15 1.59
CA VAL A 475 -2.88 3.48 0.16
C VAL A 475 -3.95 2.76 -0.66
N LEU A 476 -4.30 3.30 -1.84
CA LEU A 476 -5.21 2.66 -2.80
C LEU A 476 -4.65 1.31 -3.28
N ASP A 477 -5.46 0.26 -3.23
CA ASP A 477 -5.05 -1.09 -3.62
C ASP A 477 -5.16 -1.35 -5.13
N PHE A 478 -4.20 -0.84 -5.90
CA PHE A 478 -4.12 -1.07 -7.35
C PHE A 478 -3.87 -2.54 -7.71
N ALA A 479 -3.18 -3.30 -6.84
CA ALA A 479 -2.98 -4.73 -7.02
C ALA A 479 -4.32 -5.48 -6.97
N TYR A 480 -5.20 -5.08 -6.04
CA TYR A 480 -6.56 -5.61 -5.90
C TYR A 480 -7.37 -5.38 -7.17
N GLN A 481 -7.41 -4.13 -7.67
CA GLN A 481 -8.12 -3.78 -8.89
C GLN A 481 -7.75 -4.71 -10.05
N SER A 482 -6.47 -4.88 -10.30
CA SER A 482 -5.98 -5.74 -11.40
C SER A 482 -6.34 -7.22 -11.19
N ALA A 483 -6.15 -7.76 -9.97
CA ALA A 483 -6.41 -9.17 -9.68
C ALA A 483 -7.91 -9.51 -9.75
N VAL A 484 -8.77 -8.65 -9.20
CA VAL A 484 -10.22 -8.86 -9.16
C VAL A 484 -10.85 -8.71 -10.55
N VAL A 485 -10.46 -7.71 -11.31
CA VAL A 485 -10.91 -7.57 -12.70
C VAL A 485 -10.52 -8.79 -13.53
N ASN A 486 -9.28 -9.28 -13.40
CA ASN A 486 -8.85 -10.50 -14.08
C ASN A 486 -9.66 -11.72 -13.64
N TYR A 487 -9.91 -11.88 -12.33
CA TYR A 487 -10.74 -12.96 -11.83
C TYR A 487 -12.18 -12.88 -12.39
N ALA A 488 -12.81 -11.71 -12.35
CA ALA A 488 -14.14 -11.50 -12.89
C ALA A 488 -14.21 -11.81 -14.39
N ARG A 489 -13.16 -11.57 -15.16
CA ARG A 489 -13.04 -11.95 -16.58
C ARG A 489 -12.90 -13.46 -16.82
N GLY A 490 -12.77 -14.26 -15.77
CA GLY A 490 -12.71 -15.73 -15.84
C GLY A 490 -11.29 -16.30 -15.79
N PHE A 491 -10.29 -15.51 -15.39
CA PHE A 491 -8.94 -16.01 -15.12
C PHE A 491 -8.91 -16.87 -13.84
N THR A 492 -7.83 -17.61 -13.65
CA THR A 492 -7.69 -18.53 -12.51
C THR A 492 -7.73 -17.80 -11.16
N ALA A 493 -8.31 -18.43 -10.14
CA ALA A 493 -8.34 -17.96 -8.76
C ALA A 493 -6.94 -17.80 -8.12
N ALA A 494 -5.92 -18.47 -8.66
CA ALA A 494 -4.54 -18.33 -8.18
C ALA A 494 -4.00 -16.89 -8.22
N GLY A 495 -4.59 -16.01 -9.05
CA GLY A 495 -4.25 -14.58 -9.06
C GLY A 495 -4.68 -13.87 -7.77
N LEU A 496 -5.81 -14.26 -7.19
CA LEU A 496 -6.28 -13.74 -5.90
C LEU A 496 -5.43 -14.29 -4.74
N SER A 497 -5.07 -15.56 -4.78
CA SER A 497 -4.15 -16.17 -3.81
C SER A 497 -2.79 -15.44 -3.79
N ALA A 498 -2.25 -15.11 -4.98
CA ALA A 498 -1.01 -14.35 -5.08
C ALA A 498 -1.14 -12.91 -4.55
N LEU A 499 -2.29 -12.26 -4.75
CA LEU A 499 -2.57 -10.93 -4.22
C LEU A 499 -2.55 -10.96 -2.68
N PHE A 500 -3.41 -11.78 -2.07
CA PHE A 500 -3.54 -11.81 -0.61
C PHE A 500 -2.30 -12.34 0.11
N ALA A 501 -1.46 -13.14 -0.55
CA ALA A 501 -0.14 -13.52 -0.02
C ALA A 501 0.84 -12.34 0.13
N THR A 502 0.50 -11.14 -0.36
CA THR A 502 1.31 -9.93 -0.18
C THR A 502 0.77 -8.98 0.90
N ASP A 503 -0.35 -9.30 1.53
CA ASP A 503 -0.98 -8.46 2.56
C ASP A 503 -0.05 -8.20 3.75
N ASP A 504 0.81 -9.14 4.09
CA ASP A 504 1.76 -9.02 5.19
C ASP A 504 2.78 -7.87 5.04
N TYR A 505 3.01 -7.38 3.80
CA TYR A 505 3.85 -6.19 3.60
C TYR A 505 3.32 -4.95 4.31
N TYR A 506 2.00 -4.87 4.52
CA TYR A 506 1.33 -3.75 5.18
C TYR A 506 1.21 -3.95 6.70
N THR A 507 1.58 -5.11 7.24
CA THR A 507 1.44 -5.42 8.67
C THR A 507 2.53 -4.77 9.50
N THR A 508 2.12 -3.86 10.37
CA THR A 508 2.95 -3.16 11.37
C THR A 508 2.20 -3.13 12.73
N PRO A 509 2.77 -2.52 13.78
CA PRO A 509 2.01 -2.27 15.02
C PRO A 509 0.83 -1.31 14.87
N THR A 510 0.73 -0.57 13.77
CA THR A 510 -0.27 0.50 13.57
C THR A 510 -1.13 0.31 12.31
N THR A 511 -0.77 -0.57 11.40
CA THR A 511 -1.51 -0.79 10.15
C THR A 511 -1.50 -2.24 9.70
N ASN A 512 -2.40 -2.59 8.79
CA ASN A 512 -2.41 -3.83 8.01
C ASN A 512 -3.28 -3.68 6.75
N ALA A 513 -3.35 -4.74 5.93
CA ALA A 513 -4.07 -4.72 4.65
C ALA A 513 -5.60 -4.55 4.77
N HIS A 514 -6.19 -4.67 5.96
CA HIS A 514 -7.63 -4.39 6.16
C HIS A 514 -7.97 -2.90 5.97
N ALA A 515 -7.00 -2.02 6.14
CA ALA A 515 -7.17 -0.59 5.93
C ALA A 515 -7.12 -0.16 4.45
N LEU A 516 -6.77 -1.04 3.50
CA LEU A 516 -6.61 -0.68 2.10
C LEU A 516 -7.96 -0.40 1.42
N PRO A 517 -8.21 0.80 0.85
CA PRO A 517 -9.36 1.03 -0.02
C PRO A 517 -9.23 0.21 -1.29
N THR A 518 -10.21 -0.67 -1.53
CA THR A 518 -10.29 -1.60 -2.66
C THR A 518 -11.29 -1.10 -3.69
N PHE A 519 -10.93 -1.12 -4.96
CA PHE A 519 -11.75 -0.55 -6.04
C PHE A 519 -11.69 -1.39 -7.32
N LEU A 520 -12.66 -1.20 -8.21
CA LEU A 520 -12.76 -1.94 -9.48
C LEU A 520 -12.42 -1.09 -10.70
N GLY A 521 -12.49 0.21 -10.56
CA GLY A 521 -12.20 1.23 -11.56
C GLY A 521 -12.32 2.61 -10.95
N ASN A 522 -11.88 3.63 -11.68
CA ASN A 522 -11.94 5.02 -11.24
C ASN A 522 -12.04 5.98 -12.44
N HIS A 523 -12.01 7.26 -12.16
CA HIS A 523 -12.13 8.34 -13.13
C HIS A 523 -10.95 8.47 -14.11
N ASP A 524 -9.78 7.83 -13.80
CA ASP A 524 -8.58 7.86 -14.64
C ASP A 524 -8.41 6.57 -15.45
N MET A 525 -8.59 5.40 -14.82
CA MET A 525 -8.34 4.11 -15.45
C MET A 525 -9.48 3.64 -16.34
N GLY A 526 -10.71 3.97 -15.97
CA GLY A 526 -11.94 3.46 -16.59
C GLY A 526 -12.83 2.71 -15.60
N ARG A 527 -13.99 2.31 -16.08
CA ARG A 527 -15.03 1.64 -15.30
C ARG A 527 -14.92 0.12 -15.34
N ILE A 528 -15.42 -0.57 -14.32
CA ILE A 528 -15.49 -2.03 -14.33
C ILE A 528 -16.23 -2.56 -15.56
N GLY A 529 -17.32 -1.92 -15.99
CA GLY A 529 -18.06 -2.28 -17.20
C GLY A 529 -17.18 -2.32 -18.44
N TYR A 530 -16.31 -1.33 -18.63
CA TYR A 530 -15.34 -1.26 -19.72
C TYR A 530 -14.30 -2.39 -19.66
N PHE A 531 -13.75 -2.66 -18.48
CA PHE A 531 -12.76 -3.73 -18.32
C PHE A 531 -13.32 -5.13 -18.57
N LEU A 532 -14.64 -5.31 -18.42
CA LEU A 532 -15.32 -6.58 -18.66
C LEU A 532 -15.78 -6.78 -20.11
N GLU A 533 -15.66 -5.78 -20.99
CA GLU A 533 -16.12 -5.90 -22.37
C GLU A 533 -15.56 -7.14 -23.07
N GLY A 534 -16.44 -7.88 -23.74
CA GLY A 534 -16.13 -9.08 -24.51
C GLY A 534 -15.84 -10.33 -23.66
N SER A 535 -15.99 -10.28 -22.33
CA SER A 535 -15.86 -11.45 -21.46
C SER A 535 -17.11 -12.35 -21.45
N GLY A 536 -18.26 -11.82 -21.92
CA GLY A 536 -19.58 -12.48 -21.87
C GLY A 536 -20.20 -12.41 -20.47
N ASP A 537 -21.50 -12.24 -20.41
CA ASP A 537 -22.25 -12.10 -19.15
C ASP A 537 -21.72 -10.95 -18.26
N GLU A 538 -21.33 -9.82 -18.89
CA GLU A 538 -20.57 -8.71 -18.28
C GLU A 538 -21.26 -8.14 -17.03
N ARG A 539 -22.59 -8.07 -17.02
CA ARG A 539 -23.36 -7.62 -15.84
C ARG A 539 -23.16 -8.57 -14.64
N ASP A 540 -23.29 -9.87 -14.86
CA ASP A 540 -23.18 -10.87 -13.80
C ASP A 540 -21.73 -10.96 -13.30
N ARG A 541 -20.76 -10.71 -14.17
CA ARG A 541 -19.33 -10.56 -13.82
C ARG A 541 -19.05 -9.30 -13.02
N SER A 542 -19.71 -8.19 -13.33
CA SER A 542 -19.64 -6.97 -12.53
C SER A 542 -20.23 -7.20 -11.13
N MET A 543 -21.38 -7.86 -11.02
CA MET A 543 -21.95 -8.27 -9.73
C MET A 543 -20.98 -9.17 -8.93
N LEU A 544 -20.32 -10.13 -9.60
CA LEU A 544 -19.31 -10.99 -8.97
C LEU A 544 -18.10 -10.19 -8.48
N ALA A 545 -17.63 -9.21 -9.25
CA ALA A 545 -16.51 -8.33 -8.85
C ALA A 545 -16.87 -7.50 -7.62
N HIS A 546 -18.07 -6.91 -7.57
CA HIS A 546 -18.57 -6.19 -6.40
C HIS A 546 -18.75 -7.14 -5.21
N SER A 547 -19.23 -8.38 -5.43
CA SER A 547 -19.31 -9.38 -4.36
C SER A 547 -17.93 -9.66 -3.76
N LEU A 548 -16.90 -9.81 -4.60
CA LEU A 548 -15.53 -10.01 -4.11
C LEU A 548 -15.06 -8.79 -3.31
N MET A 549 -15.30 -7.57 -3.82
CA MET A 549 -14.89 -6.32 -3.18
C MET A 549 -15.51 -6.12 -1.78
N TYR A 550 -16.76 -6.46 -1.60
CA TYR A 550 -17.46 -6.31 -0.32
C TYR A 550 -17.20 -7.45 0.68
N LEU A 551 -16.78 -8.62 0.21
CA LEU A 551 -16.65 -9.82 1.05
C LEU A 551 -15.22 -10.16 1.45
N THR A 552 -14.22 -9.63 0.74
CA THR A 552 -12.80 -9.75 1.11
C THR A 552 -12.38 -8.66 2.10
N ARG A 553 -11.12 -8.69 2.54
CA ARG A 553 -10.50 -7.63 3.33
C ARG A 553 -10.41 -6.32 2.54
N GLY A 554 -10.32 -5.21 3.22
CA GLY A 554 -10.22 -3.86 2.66
C GLY A 554 -11.54 -3.09 2.72
N GLN A 555 -11.49 -1.86 2.26
CA GLN A 555 -12.62 -0.91 2.26
C GLN A 555 -13.15 -0.78 0.83
N PRO A 556 -14.36 -1.26 0.52
CA PRO A 556 -14.89 -1.19 -0.84
C PRO A 556 -15.15 0.25 -1.27
N VAL A 557 -14.71 0.59 -2.49
CA VAL A 557 -14.93 1.89 -3.13
C VAL A 557 -15.75 1.71 -4.40
N VAL A 558 -16.95 2.25 -4.43
CA VAL A 558 -17.81 2.28 -5.61
C VAL A 558 -17.67 3.62 -6.31
N TYR A 559 -17.19 3.62 -7.54
CA TYR A 559 -17.14 4.83 -8.37
C TYR A 559 -18.53 5.16 -8.91
N HIS A 560 -19.00 6.39 -8.71
CA HIS A 560 -20.34 6.82 -9.11
C HIS A 560 -20.67 6.44 -10.55
N GLY A 561 -21.86 5.87 -10.79
CA GLY A 561 -22.32 5.35 -12.07
C GLY A 561 -22.05 3.84 -12.29
N ASP A 562 -21.11 3.22 -11.55
CA ASP A 562 -20.90 1.77 -11.64
C ASP A 562 -22.08 1.01 -11.05
N GLU A 563 -22.76 1.54 -10.02
CA GLU A 563 -24.00 1.02 -9.44
C GLU A 563 -25.17 1.13 -10.43
N GLN A 564 -25.07 2.05 -11.41
CA GLN A 564 -26.02 2.18 -12.54
C GLN A 564 -25.59 1.34 -13.76
N GLY A 565 -24.45 0.66 -13.66
CA GLY A 565 -23.91 -0.19 -14.70
C GLY A 565 -23.31 0.57 -15.88
N PHE A 566 -22.80 1.77 -15.70
CA PHE A 566 -22.11 2.54 -16.75
C PHE A 566 -20.88 1.76 -17.26
N ILE A 567 -20.68 1.78 -18.59
CA ILE A 567 -19.56 1.07 -19.21
C ILE A 567 -18.42 2.04 -19.54
N GLY A 568 -18.71 3.16 -20.18
CA GLY A 568 -17.69 4.06 -20.72
C GLY A 568 -17.02 3.50 -21.98
N GLN A 569 -16.00 4.19 -22.48
CA GLN A 569 -15.24 3.80 -23.68
C GLN A 569 -13.72 3.75 -23.43
N GLY A 570 -13.26 4.02 -22.22
CA GLY A 570 -11.86 4.10 -21.84
C GLY A 570 -11.70 4.67 -20.44
N GLY A 571 -10.51 5.19 -20.16
CA GLY A 571 -10.22 5.98 -18.96
C GLY A 571 -10.35 7.47 -19.22
N ASP A 572 -10.04 8.31 -18.20
CA ASP A 572 -10.13 9.76 -18.22
C ASP A 572 -11.51 10.21 -18.69
N LYS A 573 -11.61 11.19 -19.57
CA LYS A 573 -12.87 11.76 -20.11
C LYS A 573 -13.88 10.69 -20.58
N ASP A 574 -13.42 9.51 -20.97
CA ASP A 574 -14.28 8.41 -21.43
C ASP A 574 -14.92 7.61 -20.27
N ALA A 575 -14.49 7.85 -19.02
CA ALA A 575 -15.03 7.26 -17.80
C ALA A 575 -15.81 8.25 -16.91
N ARG A 576 -15.89 9.53 -17.30
CA ARG A 576 -16.41 10.63 -16.46
C ARG A 576 -17.83 11.05 -16.87
N GLN A 577 -18.71 10.07 -17.15
CA GLN A 577 -20.11 10.30 -17.51
C GLN A 577 -20.89 10.89 -16.33
N SER A 578 -21.80 11.81 -16.62
CA SER A 578 -22.70 12.39 -15.62
C SER A 578 -23.84 11.42 -15.26
N LEU A 579 -24.20 11.38 -13.96
CA LEU A 579 -25.43 10.69 -13.49
C LEU A 579 -26.70 11.44 -13.86
N PHE A 580 -26.65 12.78 -13.95
CA PHE A 580 -27.77 13.59 -14.44
C PHE A 580 -27.80 13.64 -15.97
N ALA A 581 -28.87 14.18 -16.53
CA ALA A 581 -29.09 14.28 -17.99
C ALA A 581 -27.89 14.90 -18.72
N SER A 582 -27.18 14.11 -19.53
CA SER A 582 -26.00 14.57 -20.26
C SER A 582 -26.36 15.18 -21.61
N GLU A 583 -25.67 16.26 -22.01
CA GLU A 583 -25.71 16.83 -23.35
C GLU A 583 -24.56 16.33 -24.25
N VAL A 584 -23.57 15.62 -23.72
CA VAL A 584 -22.49 15.01 -24.51
C VAL A 584 -23.05 13.86 -25.35
N GLU A 585 -22.92 13.93 -26.68
CA GLU A 585 -23.46 12.93 -27.60
C GLU A 585 -22.92 11.52 -27.31
N GLN A 586 -21.64 11.39 -27.01
CA GLN A 586 -21.03 10.11 -26.66
C GLN A 586 -21.67 9.53 -25.39
N TYR A 587 -21.76 10.30 -24.30
CA TYR A 587 -22.33 9.84 -23.04
C TYR A 587 -23.80 9.42 -23.17
N GLN A 588 -24.59 10.18 -23.98
CA GLN A 588 -25.97 9.80 -24.26
C GLN A 588 -26.07 8.42 -24.93
N GLN A 589 -25.08 8.04 -25.75
CA GLN A 589 -25.03 6.80 -26.51
C GLN A 589 -24.28 5.67 -25.80
N ASP A 590 -23.54 5.97 -24.74
CA ASP A 590 -22.83 4.95 -23.95
C ASP A 590 -23.82 3.95 -23.36
N TRP A 591 -23.42 2.67 -23.39
CA TRP A 591 -24.24 1.57 -22.91
C TRP A 591 -24.08 1.37 -21.40
N THR A 592 -25.10 0.78 -20.81
CA THR A 592 -25.04 0.23 -19.46
C THR A 592 -25.01 -1.29 -19.51
N LEU A 593 -24.50 -1.92 -18.45
CA LEU A 593 -24.53 -3.38 -18.26
C LEU A 593 -25.94 -3.95 -18.19
N HIS A 594 -26.94 -3.09 -18.03
CA HIS A 594 -28.36 -3.47 -18.07
C HIS A 594 -28.96 -3.52 -19.49
N GLY A 595 -28.16 -3.19 -20.53
CA GLY A 595 -28.53 -3.29 -21.93
C GLY A 595 -29.39 -2.14 -22.46
N TYR A 596 -29.28 -0.96 -21.86
CA TYR A 596 -29.80 0.31 -22.37
C TYR A 596 -28.71 1.39 -22.42
N GLN A 597 -28.94 2.47 -23.13
CA GLN A 597 -28.03 3.62 -23.19
C GLN A 597 -28.28 4.56 -22.01
N ILE A 598 -27.25 5.29 -21.57
CA ILE A 598 -27.34 6.31 -20.52
C ILE A 598 -28.41 7.35 -20.89
N GLY A 599 -28.32 7.90 -22.10
CA GLY A 599 -29.29 8.83 -22.64
C GLY A 599 -29.25 10.22 -21.99
N ALA A 600 -30.14 11.10 -22.44
CA ALA A 600 -30.31 12.44 -21.90
C ALA A 600 -31.35 12.43 -20.76
N GLN A 601 -31.07 11.70 -19.68
CA GLN A 601 -31.94 11.58 -18.52
C GLN A 601 -31.12 11.26 -17.27
N ASP A 602 -31.67 11.60 -16.12
CA ASP A 602 -31.06 11.31 -14.82
C ASP A 602 -31.03 9.81 -14.55
N ARG A 603 -29.99 9.34 -13.81
CA ARG A 603 -29.73 7.94 -13.49
C ARG A 603 -29.52 7.74 -12.00
N TYR A 604 -30.53 8.05 -11.19
CA TYR A 604 -30.57 7.76 -9.75
C TYR A 604 -31.56 6.65 -9.46
N ASP A 605 -31.59 5.62 -10.31
CA ASP A 605 -32.53 4.52 -10.21
C ASP A 605 -32.08 3.55 -9.08
N THR A 606 -32.87 3.36 -8.05
CA THR A 606 -32.55 2.44 -6.94
C THR A 606 -33.04 1.01 -7.17
N ASP A 607 -33.85 0.77 -8.21
CA ASP A 607 -34.41 -0.54 -8.56
C ASP A 607 -33.66 -1.23 -9.74
N VAL A 608 -32.44 -0.79 -10.02
CA VAL A 608 -31.56 -1.47 -10.98
C VAL A 608 -30.75 -2.58 -10.32
N PRO A 609 -30.50 -3.71 -11.00
CA PRO A 609 -29.91 -4.90 -10.38
C PRO A 609 -28.55 -4.68 -9.72
N LEU A 610 -27.68 -3.79 -10.26
CA LEU A 610 -26.36 -3.52 -9.64
C LEU A 610 -26.51 -2.70 -8.37
N TYR A 611 -27.36 -1.67 -8.35
CA TYR A 611 -27.61 -0.90 -7.14
C TYR A 611 -28.17 -1.80 -6.01
N GLU A 612 -29.21 -2.60 -6.31
CA GLU A 612 -29.79 -3.54 -5.34
C GLU A 612 -28.77 -4.56 -4.85
N HIS A 613 -27.89 -5.03 -5.72
CA HIS A 613 -26.84 -5.99 -5.38
C HIS A 613 -25.81 -5.37 -4.43
N ILE A 614 -25.30 -4.18 -4.73
CA ILE A 614 -24.33 -3.47 -3.90
C ILE A 614 -24.95 -3.14 -2.53
N ALA A 615 -26.17 -2.61 -2.50
CA ALA A 615 -26.88 -2.33 -1.24
C ALA A 615 -27.07 -3.61 -0.40
N THR A 616 -27.39 -4.75 -1.03
CA THR A 616 -27.48 -6.05 -0.33
C THR A 616 -26.15 -6.49 0.26
N LEU A 617 -25.03 -6.29 -0.46
CA LEU A 617 -23.69 -6.63 0.04
C LEU A 617 -23.27 -5.71 1.19
N ALA A 618 -23.58 -4.42 1.11
CA ALA A 618 -23.33 -3.46 2.17
C ALA A 618 -24.13 -3.81 3.45
N GLU A 619 -25.42 -4.15 3.31
CA GLU A 619 -26.25 -4.61 4.44
C GLU A 619 -25.70 -5.91 5.05
N LEU A 620 -25.27 -6.87 4.21
CA LEU A 620 -24.67 -8.13 4.66
C LEU A 620 -23.38 -7.87 5.46
N ARG A 621 -22.50 -6.98 4.96
CA ARG A 621 -21.27 -6.58 5.63
C ARG A 621 -21.54 -5.86 6.96
N ALA A 622 -22.45 -4.90 6.98
CA ALA A 622 -22.84 -4.17 8.19
C ALA A 622 -23.50 -5.05 9.26
N GLY A 623 -24.20 -6.11 8.84
CA GLY A 623 -24.86 -7.06 9.73
C GLY A 623 -23.95 -8.19 10.25
N ASN A 624 -22.70 -8.29 9.79
CA ASN A 624 -21.78 -9.38 10.12
C ASN A 624 -20.35 -8.85 10.23
N GLU A 625 -19.91 -8.56 11.44
CA GLU A 625 -18.58 -7.97 11.70
C GLU A 625 -17.44 -8.79 11.11
N ALA A 626 -17.53 -10.12 11.13
CA ALA A 626 -16.57 -10.99 10.47
C ALA A 626 -16.37 -10.65 8.98
N LEU A 627 -17.41 -10.20 8.27
CA LEU A 627 -17.30 -9.80 6.86
C LEU A 627 -16.69 -8.41 6.69
N ALA A 628 -16.81 -7.52 7.68
CA ALA A 628 -16.21 -6.19 7.66
C ALA A 628 -14.74 -6.24 8.08
N THR A 629 -14.45 -6.72 9.27
CA THR A 629 -13.14 -6.60 9.93
C THR A 629 -12.50 -7.95 10.32
N GLY A 630 -13.18 -9.10 10.15
CA GLY A 630 -12.64 -10.40 10.55
C GLY A 630 -11.41 -10.82 9.73
N ALA A 631 -10.60 -11.71 10.29
CA ALA A 631 -9.47 -12.34 9.61
C ALA A 631 -9.91 -12.98 8.28
N GLN A 632 -9.08 -12.92 7.24
CA GLN A 632 -9.29 -13.58 5.96
C GLN A 632 -8.31 -14.74 5.79
N ILE A 633 -8.84 -15.95 5.70
CA ILE A 633 -8.04 -17.18 5.61
C ILE A 633 -8.43 -17.95 4.35
N GLU A 634 -7.49 -18.17 3.44
CA GLU A 634 -7.74 -18.88 2.19
C GLU A 634 -8.07 -20.36 2.46
N LEU A 635 -9.15 -20.85 1.88
CA LEU A 635 -9.57 -22.24 1.95
C LEU A 635 -9.41 -22.97 0.61
N HIS A 636 -9.57 -22.25 -0.52
CA HIS A 636 -9.48 -22.82 -1.87
C HIS A 636 -9.25 -21.76 -2.94
N ALA A 637 -8.30 -22.01 -3.85
CA ALA A 637 -7.99 -21.11 -4.96
C ALA A 637 -7.66 -21.88 -6.24
N ALA A 638 -8.64 -22.58 -6.81
CA ALA A 638 -8.45 -23.36 -8.04
C ALA A 638 -9.70 -23.41 -8.91
N ASP A 639 -9.52 -23.77 -10.18
CA ASP A 639 -10.59 -24.09 -11.15
C ASP A 639 -11.71 -23.02 -11.25
N GLY A 640 -11.34 -21.73 -11.09
CA GLY A 640 -12.27 -20.61 -11.15
C GLY A 640 -13.08 -20.41 -9.87
N VAL A 641 -12.89 -21.20 -8.83
CA VAL A 641 -13.48 -21.01 -7.51
C VAL A 641 -12.41 -20.44 -6.57
N TYR A 642 -12.77 -19.35 -5.90
CA TYR A 642 -12.04 -18.81 -4.78
C TYR A 642 -12.89 -18.93 -3.52
N ALA A 643 -12.37 -19.57 -2.47
CA ALA A 643 -13.06 -19.68 -1.21
C ALA A 643 -12.13 -19.32 -0.04
N PHE A 644 -12.68 -18.61 0.93
CA PHE A 644 -11.97 -18.19 2.13
C PHE A 644 -12.90 -18.16 3.34
N ALA A 645 -12.33 -18.22 4.51
CA ALA A 645 -13.02 -17.99 5.77
C ALA A 645 -12.87 -16.52 6.18
N ARG A 646 -13.93 -15.96 6.77
CA ARG A 646 -13.89 -14.73 7.55
C ARG A 646 -14.21 -15.09 8.98
N VAL A 647 -13.35 -14.70 9.91
CA VAL A 647 -13.50 -15.02 11.33
C VAL A 647 -13.33 -13.76 12.15
N ASP A 648 -14.37 -13.37 12.86
CA ASP A 648 -14.30 -12.32 13.87
C ASP A 648 -13.59 -12.83 15.14
N ARG A 649 -12.84 -11.96 15.76
CA ARG A 649 -12.00 -12.28 16.92
C ARG A 649 -12.81 -12.58 18.18
N GLU A 650 -13.94 -11.89 18.38
CA GLU A 650 -14.76 -12.03 19.60
C GLU A 650 -15.64 -13.27 19.55
N GLU A 651 -16.44 -13.39 18.50
CA GLU A 651 -17.38 -14.50 18.33
C GLU A 651 -16.71 -15.79 17.86
N LYS A 652 -15.59 -15.65 17.12
CA LYS A 652 -14.83 -16.75 16.50
C LYS A 652 -15.68 -17.67 15.65
N VAL A 653 -16.75 -17.16 15.05
CA VAL A 653 -17.65 -17.92 14.19
C VAL A 653 -17.19 -17.80 12.73
N GLU A 654 -16.93 -18.94 12.11
CA GLU A 654 -16.46 -18.99 10.73
C GLU A 654 -17.57 -18.64 9.74
N HIS A 655 -17.31 -17.66 8.88
CA HIS A 655 -18.09 -17.35 7.69
C HIS A 655 -17.32 -17.84 6.47
N VAL A 656 -17.84 -18.86 5.78
CA VAL A 656 -17.24 -19.35 4.54
C VAL A 656 -17.79 -18.55 3.37
N VAL A 657 -16.93 -17.85 2.66
CA VAL A 657 -17.24 -17.15 1.41
C VAL A 657 -16.68 -17.96 0.25
N ALA A 658 -17.49 -18.25 -0.77
CA ALA A 658 -17.03 -18.93 -1.98
C ALA A 658 -17.61 -18.27 -3.22
N LEU A 659 -16.73 -17.94 -4.18
CA LEU A 659 -17.06 -17.26 -5.44
C LEU A 659 -16.68 -18.15 -6.61
N ASN A 660 -17.51 -18.14 -7.67
CA ASN A 660 -17.27 -18.89 -8.90
C ASN A 660 -17.31 -17.94 -10.11
N ASN A 661 -16.21 -17.83 -10.85
CA ASN A 661 -16.10 -16.97 -12.04
C ASN A 661 -16.42 -17.69 -13.36
N GLN A 662 -16.84 -18.96 -13.29
CA GLN A 662 -17.21 -19.73 -14.49
C GLN A 662 -18.69 -19.55 -14.83
N ALA A 663 -19.03 -19.61 -16.12
CA ALA A 663 -20.40 -19.55 -16.63
C ALA A 663 -21.23 -20.86 -16.37
N ALA A 664 -20.72 -21.74 -15.53
CA ALA A 664 -21.39 -22.96 -15.08
C ALA A 664 -21.13 -23.15 -13.59
N GLU A 665 -22.07 -23.80 -12.90
CA GLU A 665 -21.85 -24.18 -11.49
C GLU A 665 -20.58 -25.03 -11.33
N GLN A 666 -19.87 -24.86 -10.21
CA GLN A 666 -18.69 -25.62 -9.86
C GLN A 666 -18.87 -26.32 -8.51
N THR A 667 -18.48 -27.58 -8.45
CA THR A 667 -18.48 -28.33 -7.19
C THR A 667 -17.03 -28.50 -6.74
N VAL A 668 -16.70 -27.99 -5.56
CA VAL A 668 -15.36 -28.06 -4.96
C VAL A 668 -15.41 -28.69 -3.59
N THR A 669 -14.30 -29.28 -3.17
CA THR A 669 -14.11 -29.81 -1.82
C THR A 669 -12.89 -29.16 -1.20
N PHE A 670 -13.05 -28.61 0.01
CA PHE A 670 -11.97 -27.98 0.78
C PHE A 670 -12.17 -28.20 2.27
N THR A 671 -11.16 -27.87 3.07
CA THR A 671 -11.21 -27.98 4.52
C THR A 671 -11.61 -26.63 5.11
N THR A 672 -12.57 -26.59 6.02
CA THR A 672 -13.00 -25.43 6.80
C THR A 672 -12.33 -25.42 8.17
N LEU A 673 -12.38 -24.30 8.87
CA LEU A 673 -11.75 -24.14 10.19
C LEU A 673 -12.55 -24.80 11.33
N THR A 674 -13.83 -25.21 11.07
CA THR A 674 -14.73 -25.71 12.11
C THR A 674 -15.19 -27.15 11.79
N PRO A 675 -14.40 -28.18 12.11
CA PRO A 675 -14.75 -29.58 11.85
C PRO A 675 -16.12 -29.98 12.46
N GLY A 676 -16.94 -30.64 11.68
CA GLY A 676 -18.28 -31.12 12.09
C GLY A 676 -19.33 -30.02 12.25
N ALA A 677 -19.03 -28.75 11.91
CA ALA A 677 -20.02 -27.66 11.91
C ALA A 677 -21.02 -27.81 10.77
N THR A 678 -22.24 -27.29 10.96
CA THR A 678 -23.23 -27.13 9.91
C THR A 678 -23.27 -25.67 9.47
N TYR A 679 -23.02 -25.45 8.19
CA TYR A 679 -23.00 -24.14 7.56
C TYR A 679 -24.35 -23.86 6.90
N THR A 680 -24.94 -22.71 7.21
CA THR A 680 -26.21 -22.23 6.63
C THR A 680 -25.99 -20.97 5.81
N ALA A 681 -26.67 -20.82 4.68
CA ALA A 681 -26.51 -19.67 3.83
C ALA A 681 -27.00 -18.38 4.49
N LEU A 682 -26.11 -17.36 4.54
CA LEU A 682 -26.44 -15.95 4.80
C LEU A 682 -26.71 -15.20 3.50
N HIS A 683 -25.97 -15.55 2.42
CA HIS A 683 -26.13 -14.97 1.10
C HIS A 683 -26.00 -16.04 0.02
N GLY A 684 -26.77 -15.89 -1.07
CA GLY A 684 -26.85 -16.87 -2.14
C GLY A 684 -27.80 -18.01 -1.83
N ASP A 685 -28.32 -18.68 -2.87
CA ASP A 685 -29.25 -19.82 -2.72
C ASP A 685 -28.44 -21.10 -2.57
N HIS A 686 -28.17 -21.50 -1.34
CA HIS A 686 -27.45 -22.73 -1.03
C HIS A 686 -28.11 -23.50 0.13
N ALA A 687 -28.25 -24.82 -0.03
CA ALA A 687 -28.69 -25.67 1.07
C ALA A 687 -27.61 -25.77 2.16
N ALA A 688 -28.06 -25.99 3.41
CA ALA A 688 -27.10 -26.21 4.50
C ALA A 688 -26.17 -27.41 4.21
N VAL A 689 -24.89 -27.25 4.52
CA VAL A 689 -23.87 -28.29 4.35
C VAL A 689 -23.16 -28.54 5.68
N THR A 690 -22.78 -29.80 5.96
CA THR A 690 -22.07 -30.14 7.19
C THR A 690 -20.66 -30.60 6.87
N ALA A 691 -19.69 -30.02 7.54
CA ALA A 691 -18.31 -30.47 7.49
C ALA A 691 -18.16 -31.85 8.13
N ASP A 692 -17.31 -32.70 7.59
CA ASP A 692 -16.97 -33.97 8.22
C ASP A 692 -16.05 -33.78 9.46
N ALA A 693 -15.65 -34.88 10.09
CA ALA A 693 -14.81 -34.84 11.27
C ALA A 693 -13.38 -34.29 11.01
N SER A 694 -12.97 -34.17 9.77
CA SER A 694 -11.71 -33.57 9.34
C SER A 694 -11.88 -32.11 8.80
N GLY A 695 -13.07 -31.53 8.93
CA GLY A 695 -13.40 -30.21 8.44
C GLY A 695 -13.76 -30.16 6.96
N GLN A 696 -13.75 -31.27 6.22
CA GLN A 696 -14.01 -31.22 4.78
C GLN A 696 -15.49 -30.96 4.47
N VAL A 697 -15.72 -30.00 3.58
CA VAL A 697 -17.03 -29.71 2.97
C VAL A 697 -16.97 -29.89 1.46
N THR A 698 -18.09 -30.32 0.88
CA THR A 698 -18.28 -30.28 -0.58
C THR A 698 -19.37 -29.25 -0.88
N LEU A 699 -19.02 -28.20 -1.62
CA LEU A 699 -19.86 -27.07 -1.92
C LEU A 699 -20.07 -26.94 -3.42
N THR A 700 -21.32 -26.70 -3.85
CA THR A 700 -21.63 -26.35 -5.24
C THR A 700 -21.90 -24.85 -5.32
N VAL A 701 -21.01 -24.11 -5.96
CA VAL A 701 -21.13 -22.66 -6.13
C VAL A 701 -21.77 -22.36 -7.47
N PRO A 702 -22.89 -21.60 -7.51
CA PRO A 702 -23.57 -21.28 -8.77
C PRO A 702 -22.67 -20.53 -9.75
N ALA A 703 -23.05 -20.51 -11.02
CA ALA A 703 -22.33 -19.78 -12.07
C ALA A 703 -22.28 -18.28 -11.78
N LEU A 704 -21.10 -17.66 -11.93
CA LEU A 704 -20.89 -16.21 -11.79
C LEU A 704 -21.50 -15.62 -10.51
N ALA A 705 -21.36 -16.32 -9.39
CA ALA A 705 -22.02 -15.96 -8.13
C ALA A 705 -21.10 -16.14 -6.91
N ALA A 706 -21.49 -15.47 -5.83
CA ALA A 706 -20.96 -15.66 -4.50
C ALA A 706 -21.96 -16.36 -3.59
N VAL A 707 -21.49 -17.16 -2.65
CA VAL A 707 -22.25 -17.69 -1.52
C VAL A 707 -21.52 -17.37 -0.23
N VAL A 708 -22.27 -17.00 0.81
CA VAL A 708 -21.75 -16.79 2.17
C VAL A 708 -22.49 -17.75 3.11
N LEU A 709 -21.73 -18.57 3.80
CA LEU A 709 -22.24 -19.58 4.71
C LEU A 709 -21.74 -19.33 6.13
N LEU A 710 -22.61 -19.42 7.11
CA LEU A 710 -22.30 -19.23 8.53
C LEU A 710 -22.26 -20.59 9.25
N ALA A 711 -21.20 -20.83 10.01
CA ALA A 711 -21.08 -21.99 10.90
C ALA A 711 -22.08 -21.92 12.06
N ASP A 712 -22.57 -23.08 12.53
CA ASP A 712 -23.49 -23.18 13.66
C ASP A 712 -22.82 -23.08 15.04
N ARG A 713 -21.52 -22.87 15.06
CA ARG A 713 -20.69 -22.81 16.29
C ARG A 713 -19.34 -22.09 16.02
N PRO A 714 -18.67 -21.61 17.07
CA PRO A 714 -17.31 -21.09 16.94
C PRO A 714 -16.30 -22.13 16.47
N VAL A 715 -15.16 -21.67 15.96
CA VAL A 715 -13.96 -22.45 15.66
C VAL A 715 -13.54 -23.23 16.93
N GLY A 716 -13.21 -24.51 16.76
CA GLY A 716 -12.89 -25.38 17.88
C GLY A 716 -11.58 -25.00 18.57
N GLU A 717 -11.57 -25.08 19.89
CA GLU A 717 -10.34 -24.93 20.68
C GLU A 717 -9.46 -26.18 20.48
N PRO A 718 -8.14 -26.01 20.19
CA PRO A 718 -7.23 -27.16 20.12
C PRO A 718 -7.02 -27.79 21.50
N ASP A 719 -6.76 -29.09 21.54
CA ASP A 719 -6.51 -29.84 22.79
C ASP A 719 -5.22 -29.41 23.51
N ALA A 720 -4.28 -28.81 22.79
CA ALA A 720 -3.02 -28.26 23.30
C ALA A 720 -2.49 -27.20 22.35
N PRO A 721 -1.69 -26.23 22.83
CA PRO A 721 -1.05 -25.25 21.97
C PRO A 721 -0.21 -25.93 20.89
N GLY A 722 -0.33 -25.43 19.65
CA GLY A 722 0.51 -25.86 18.54
C GLY A 722 1.99 -25.52 18.78
N SER A 723 2.89 -26.23 18.10
CA SER A 723 4.30 -25.83 18.08
C SER A 723 4.50 -24.73 17.05
N ILE A 724 5.26 -23.72 17.41
CA ILE A 724 5.64 -22.62 16.52
C ILE A 724 7.14 -22.67 16.24
N SER A 725 7.55 -22.40 15.00
CA SER A 725 8.96 -22.25 14.64
C SER A 725 9.19 -21.02 13.79
N LEU A 726 10.18 -20.21 14.18
CA LEU A 726 10.51 -18.95 13.51
C LEU A 726 11.42 -19.13 12.30
N GLN A 727 11.22 -18.29 11.30
CA GLN A 727 12.13 -18.06 10.18
C GLN A 727 12.49 -16.56 10.10
N PRO A 728 13.74 -16.16 9.80
CA PRO A 728 14.87 -17.07 9.49
C PRO A 728 15.35 -17.85 10.70
N ALA A 729 15.84 -19.07 10.45
CA ALA A 729 16.45 -19.88 11.51
C ALA A 729 17.70 -19.19 12.09
N GLN A 730 18.07 -19.58 13.32
CA GLN A 730 19.22 -19.02 14.02
C GLN A 730 20.51 -19.00 13.17
N GLY A 731 21.22 -17.87 13.19
CA GLY A 731 22.45 -17.66 12.41
C GLY A 731 22.21 -17.20 10.97
N GLY A 732 20.96 -16.92 10.58
CA GLY A 732 20.62 -16.30 9.31
C GLY A 732 21.18 -14.89 9.18
N ARG A 733 21.53 -14.47 7.95
CA ARG A 733 21.90 -13.08 7.65
C ARG A 733 20.69 -12.36 7.02
N LEU A 734 20.44 -11.14 7.45
CA LEU A 734 19.36 -10.28 6.97
C LEU A 734 19.94 -9.06 6.27
N ASP A 735 19.21 -8.53 5.31
CA ASP A 735 19.55 -7.33 4.55
C ASP A 735 18.27 -6.63 4.06
N GLY A 736 18.23 -5.30 4.08
CA GLY A 736 17.07 -4.51 3.67
C GLY A 736 15.80 -4.85 4.45
N VAL A 737 14.67 -4.93 3.75
CA VAL A 737 13.37 -5.30 4.32
C VAL A 737 13.25 -6.82 4.35
N ALA A 738 13.52 -7.42 5.50
CA ALA A 738 13.64 -8.86 5.69
C ALA A 738 12.33 -9.48 6.21
N PRO A 739 11.85 -10.62 5.64
CA PRO A 739 10.70 -11.33 6.17
C PRO A 739 11.04 -12.05 7.48
N VAL A 740 10.14 -11.95 8.45
CA VAL A 740 10.13 -12.72 9.69
C VAL A 740 8.80 -13.47 9.72
N SER A 741 8.85 -14.81 9.69
CA SER A 741 7.65 -15.64 9.60
C SER A 741 7.66 -16.74 10.67
N ALA A 742 6.49 -17.29 10.93
CA ALA A 742 6.35 -18.43 11.81
C ALA A 742 5.60 -19.56 11.10
N ASP A 743 6.12 -20.78 11.23
CA ASP A 743 5.41 -22.00 10.87
C ASP A 743 4.67 -22.49 12.11
N ILE A 744 3.35 -22.54 12.05
CA ILE A 744 2.48 -23.04 13.12
C ILE A 744 2.06 -24.46 12.76
N ALA A 745 2.30 -25.41 13.68
CA ALA A 745 1.84 -26.77 13.48
C ALA A 745 0.36 -26.86 13.84
N ASP A 746 -0.41 -27.51 12.98
CA ASP A 746 -1.86 -27.64 12.96
C ASP A 746 -2.59 -26.47 12.27
N ASP A 747 -3.47 -26.79 11.32
CA ASP A 747 -4.27 -25.85 10.51
C ASP A 747 -5.40 -25.22 11.37
N VAL A 748 -5.03 -24.36 12.31
CA VAL A 748 -5.98 -23.64 13.17
C VAL A 748 -5.91 -22.17 12.93
N TRP A 749 -7.04 -21.47 13.12
CA TRP A 749 -7.02 -20.02 13.17
C TRP A 749 -6.15 -19.54 14.34
N ALA A 750 -5.21 -18.63 14.06
CA ALA A 750 -4.33 -18.05 15.05
C ALA A 750 -3.97 -16.62 14.67
N GLU A 751 -3.72 -15.82 15.71
CA GLU A 751 -3.12 -14.48 15.62
C GLU A 751 -1.70 -14.58 16.14
N THR A 752 -0.70 -14.13 15.38
CA THR A 752 0.70 -14.23 15.74
C THR A 752 1.35 -12.86 15.82
N SER A 753 1.70 -12.46 17.04
CA SER A 753 2.44 -11.23 17.33
C SER A 753 3.93 -11.46 17.19
N PHE A 754 4.61 -10.58 16.44
CA PHE A 754 6.04 -10.60 16.22
C PHE A 754 6.71 -9.41 16.88
N ALA A 755 7.87 -9.66 17.48
CA ALA A 755 8.73 -8.62 18.04
C ALA A 755 10.21 -8.94 17.81
N TYR A 756 11.05 -7.92 17.88
CA TYR A 756 12.49 -8.06 17.86
C TYR A 756 13.14 -7.29 18.99
N ARG A 757 14.38 -7.67 19.31
CA ARG A 757 15.30 -6.86 20.11
C ARG A 757 16.73 -7.05 19.65
N LEU A 758 17.58 -6.09 19.94
CA LEU A 758 19.01 -6.27 19.79
C LEU A 758 19.50 -7.26 20.87
N VAL A 759 20.40 -8.17 20.49
CA VAL A 759 20.90 -9.19 21.44
C VAL A 759 21.54 -8.50 22.65
N GLY A 760 21.04 -8.86 23.84
CA GLY A 760 21.43 -8.27 25.10
C GLY A 760 20.63 -7.06 25.55
N ALA A 761 19.70 -6.55 24.73
CA ALA A 761 18.71 -5.55 25.17
C ALA A 761 17.63 -6.18 26.05
N GLU A 762 17.03 -5.39 26.94
CA GLU A 762 15.95 -5.85 27.82
C GLU A 762 14.58 -5.74 27.11
N ASP A 763 14.35 -4.65 26.35
CA ASP A 763 13.06 -4.31 25.78
C ASP A 763 12.88 -4.92 24.38
N TRP A 764 11.65 -5.36 24.11
CA TRP A 764 11.21 -5.83 22.82
C TRP A 764 10.52 -4.70 22.03
N THR A 765 10.80 -4.63 20.75
CA THR A 765 10.11 -3.72 19.81
C THR A 765 9.12 -4.55 19.00
N PRO A 766 7.81 -4.23 19.01
CA PRO A 766 6.81 -4.94 18.21
C PRO A 766 7.03 -4.71 16.70
N LEU A 767 6.74 -5.72 15.91
CA LEU A 767 6.75 -5.67 14.44
C LEU A 767 5.35 -5.73 13.83
N GLY A 768 4.35 -6.17 14.60
CA GLY A 768 2.98 -6.32 14.18
C GLY A 768 2.41 -7.70 14.47
N THR A 769 1.09 -7.84 14.28
CA THR A 769 0.36 -9.10 14.47
C THR A 769 -0.26 -9.53 13.15
N ALA A 770 0.15 -10.71 12.68
CA ALA A 770 -0.37 -11.34 11.47
C ALA A 770 -1.44 -12.38 11.80
N GLU A 771 -2.41 -12.54 10.91
CA GLU A 771 -3.52 -13.47 11.04
C GLU A 771 -3.38 -14.62 10.04
N GLY A 772 -3.79 -15.82 10.41
CA GLY A 772 -3.80 -16.98 9.53
C GLY A 772 -2.77 -18.05 9.89
N ASP A 773 -2.63 -19.02 8.97
CA ASP A 773 -1.83 -20.25 9.15
C ASP A 773 -0.34 -20.11 8.78
N ALA A 774 0.02 -19.07 8.04
CA ALA A 774 1.39 -18.77 7.61
C ALA A 774 1.79 -17.33 7.96
N PRO A 775 1.73 -16.93 9.26
CA PRO A 775 1.90 -15.56 9.66
C PRO A 775 3.31 -15.05 9.36
N ARG A 776 3.39 -13.82 8.85
CA ARG A 776 4.63 -13.17 8.47
C ARG A 776 4.52 -11.66 8.65
N VAL A 777 5.63 -11.04 9.04
CA VAL A 777 5.83 -9.59 9.07
C VAL A 777 7.15 -9.26 8.39
N PHE A 778 7.41 -7.99 8.15
CA PHE A 778 8.66 -7.53 7.56
C PHE A 778 9.38 -6.58 8.52
N HIS A 779 10.68 -6.79 8.71
CA HIS A 779 11.54 -5.91 9.49
C HIS A 779 12.53 -5.21 8.56
N ASP A 780 12.51 -3.90 8.49
CA ASP A 780 13.54 -3.13 7.82
C ASP A 780 14.79 -3.05 8.70
N VAL A 781 15.83 -3.78 8.31
CA VAL A 781 17.12 -3.79 8.99
C VAL A 781 18.16 -2.90 8.32
N SER A 782 17.80 -2.15 7.27
CA SER A 782 18.71 -1.30 6.51
C SER A 782 19.35 -0.20 7.37
N GLY A 783 18.62 0.31 8.35
CA GLY A 783 19.11 1.29 9.35
C GLY A 783 20.02 0.69 10.42
N LEU A 784 20.10 -0.65 10.55
CA LEU A 784 20.95 -1.28 11.54
C LEU A 784 22.41 -1.37 11.05
N PRO A 785 23.39 -0.97 11.86
CA PRO A 785 24.80 -1.11 11.50
C PRO A 785 25.17 -2.57 11.22
N THR A 786 26.03 -2.82 10.23
CA THR A 786 26.50 -4.17 9.91
C THR A 786 27.08 -4.88 11.13
N GLY A 787 26.72 -6.15 11.32
CA GLY A 787 27.17 -6.98 12.44
C GLY A 787 26.28 -6.88 13.68
N THR A 788 25.19 -6.10 13.64
CA THR A 788 24.19 -6.10 14.71
C THR A 788 23.52 -7.46 14.80
N LEU A 789 23.52 -8.05 16.00
CA LEU A 789 22.77 -9.27 16.27
C LEU A 789 21.36 -8.93 16.74
N VAL A 790 20.37 -9.52 16.09
CA VAL A 790 18.94 -9.31 16.36
C VAL A 790 18.33 -10.64 16.83
N GLU A 791 17.52 -10.58 17.87
CA GLU A 791 16.69 -11.67 18.36
C GLU A 791 15.23 -11.40 17.97
N TYR A 792 14.54 -12.42 17.45
CA TYR A 792 13.11 -12.34 17.12
C TYR A 792 12.31 -13.23 18.06
N ARG A 793 11.09 -12.80 18.37
CA ARG A 793 10.10 -13.53 19.13
C ARG A 793 8.77 -13.53 18.39
N ALA A 794 8.10 -14.66 18.36
CA ALA A 794 6.71 -14.77 17.90
C ALA A 794 5.87 -15.44 18.97
N VAL A 795 4.69 -14.90 19.22
CA VAL A 795 3.72 -15.42 20.19
C VAL A 795 2.39 -15.56 19.47
N SER A 796 1.88 -16.79 19.39
CA SER A 796 0.58 -17.08 18.76
C SER A 796 -0.50 -17.28 19.80
N VAL A 797 -1.67 -16.74 19.52
CA VAL A 797 -2.91 -16.91 20.26
C VAL A 797 -3.88 -17.63 19.32
N ASP A 798 -4.34 -18.81 19.71
CA ASP A 798 -5.32 -19.60 18.98
C ASP A 798 -6.76 -19.40 19.49
N ALA A 799 -7.71 -20.22 19.04
CA ALA A 799 -9.12 -20.12 19.44
C ALA A 799 -9.33 -20.32 20.95
N ALA A 800 -8.40 -20.98 21.67
CA ALA A 800 -8.47 -21.17 23.12
C ALA A 800 -7.99 -19.95 23.93
N GLY A 801 -7.22 -19.04 23.33
CA GLY A 801 -6.66 -17.84 23.93
C GLY A 801 -5.29 -18.00 24.57
#